data_6e9dee332673d2d3ab02ea06f3ce9a7e
#
_entry.id   6e9dee332673d2d3ab02ea06f3ce9a7e
#
_cell.length_a   1.000
_cell.length_b   1.000
_cell.length_c   1.000
_cell.angle_alpha   90.00
_cell.angle_beta   90.00
_cell.angle_gamma   90.00
#
_symmetry.space_group_name_H-M   'P 1'
#
loop_
_entity.id
_entity.type
_entity.pdbx_description
1 polymer ?
#
loop_
_entity_poly.entity_id
_entity_poly.type
_entity_poly.pdbx_seq_one_letter_code
_entity_poly.pdbx_strand_id
1 'polypeptide(L)'
;MSAGLTSLLIFLMFLILQATPVFSGELNTSDTSSRDPVIIEADSISYDYHRDTYHAEGHVVIIYTAGSLTADHVYLEKGRNQARAEGHVVLKSGQDTLDGDRIDFDISRKTGTVYQGRAFMAQNHFYLAGDRIEKIGESKYQVYGAKVTTCDGSDPDWQLTGDKLDVTVEGYGTLKHTKLLAKGIPILYVPYLIFPAKTKRQSGLLPPYFAYSDNKLGMDVEIPFFWAISDDMDATLFQRYMDKRGYKQGIEFRYFTSPDNYGTFYGDFMIDVGRMTETAGGISRDWQSDHQRWSLYLDHQTDFSPGFYLRTDIRKVSDNWYFKDFASHNYYLNNYSSTGEQRFRSVSFMGNETLGSLESTARLVKNWSLYNLTVLGSYTENFAVPSNEATLQKYPEATLTGIKQPLLGTPVNFEFTTTYGYNYRDSGQKGHSYEIKPTLSVPVNLGGYGQLTPEFGVSEVLWRRDDHETIPSEKQGERSAYRTALNLNTEISRVFNVGGETIEKIRHSIRPEINYIYVPYVNQKNLPDFIESMSEQHTLSYGLTNSVLIRSKEKDGKTHYRELLRCKLAQAYDFMESNRDGATPGSEHKDFGDILLEADFAPAQYLSLSARNQYNVNAATWSKANYDLILSDARGDAAVLGYRYTQNYIEEINLYLKAMLNKSLDLSYNHRRNQLIQKDFEKKLSVNYHKQCWNVEFSYAEKLNTTINQFGVSTDGDKYDRTYMVTLSLYGLGTIGK
;
A
#
# COMPACT_ATOMS: atom_id res chain seq x y z
N MET A 1 13.11 9.09 12.82
CA MET A 1 13.82 9.80 13.90
C MET A 1 15.31 9.49 13.99
N SER A 2 15.77 8.36 13.54
CA SER A 2 17.14 7.88 13.79
C SER A 2 18.23 8.48 12.87
N ALA A 3 17.93 8.75 11.62
CA ALA A 3 18.97 9.13 10.64
C ALA A 3 19.56 10.54 10.83
N GLY A 4 18.80 11.50 11.35
CA GLY A 4 19.26 12.89 11.48
C GLY A 4 20.14 13.17 12.68
N LEU A 5 19.79 12.59 13.82
CA LEU A 5 20.66 12.71 15.00
C LEU A 5 22.00 11.99 14.77
N THR A 6 21.95 10.91 13.99
CA THR A 6 23.15 10.13 13.62
C THR A 6 24.07 10.90 12.67
N SER A 7 23.51 11.70 11.75
CA SER A 7 24.31 12.55 10.84
C SER A 7 25.08 13.63 11.59
N LEU A 8 24.45 14.31 12.58
CA LEU A 8 25.17 15.26 13.44
C LEU A 8 26.24 14.57 14.27
N LEU A 9 25.91 13.39 14.79
CA LEU A 9 26.80 12.66 15.67
C LEU A 9 27.97 12.06 14.90
N ILE A 10 27.74 11.59 13.68
CA ILE A 10 28.78 11.17 12.72
C ILE A 10 29.62 12.38 12.30
N PHE A 11 28.99 13.55 12.12
CA PHE A 11 29.65 14.78 11.72
C PHE A 11 30.58 15.34 12.81
N LEU A 12 30.12 15.42 14.04
CA LEU A 12 30.99 15.74 15.19
C LEU A 12 32.11 14.68 15.36
N MET A 13 31.85 13.41 15.02
CA MET A 13 32.82 12.34 15.04
C MET A 13 33.88 12.46 13.93
N PHE A 14 33.48 12.87 12.70
CA PHE A 14 34.38 13.08 11.57
C PHE A 14 35.32 14.28 11.81
N LEU A 15 34.81 15.35 12.40
CA LEU A 15 35.59 16.53 12.74
C LEU A 15 36.72 16.24 13.73
N ILE A 16 36.46 15.33 14.64
CA ILE A 16 37.36 14.92 15.70
C ILE A 16 38.41 13.92 15.21
N LEU A 17 38.07 13.14 14.16
CA LEU A 17 38.99 12.15 13.56
C LEU A 17 40.02 12.77 12.62
N GLN A 18 39.82 13.99 12.10
CA GLN A 18 40.71 14.60 11.13
C GLN A 18 41.56 15.79 11.61
N ALA A 19 41.38 16.23 12.84
CA ALA A 19 42.23 17.29 13.41
C ALA A 19 43.61 16.72 13.83
N THR A 20 44.40 16.30 12.87
CA THR A 20 45.84 16.18 13.03
C THR A 20 46.47 17.44 12.46
N PRO A 21 47.23 18.24 13.24
CA PRO A 21 47.89 19.44 12.69
C PRO A 21 48.98 19.00 11.70
N VAL A 22 48.85 19.40 10.45
CA VAL A 22 49.95 19.30 9.49
C VAL A 22 50.62 20.67 9.44
N PHE A 23 51.74 20.79 10.15
CA PHE A 23 52.69 21.85 9.90
C PHE A 23 53.54 21.54 8.66
N SER A 24 53.65 22.44 7.71
CA SER A 24 54.63 22.40 6.64
C SER A 24 56.04 22.66 7.21
N GLY A 25 56.63 21.61 7.73
CA GLY A 25 58.06 21.53 8.02
C GLY A 25 58.52 20.16 7.55
N GLU A 26 59.34 20.10 6.49
CA GLU A 26 59.89 18.83 6.00
C GLU A 26 60.59 18.07 7.10
N LEU A 27 59.98 16.95 7.53
CA LEU A 27 60.66 15.85 8.22
C LEU A 27 60.22 14.56 7.54
N ASN A 28 61.14 14.07 6.74
CA ASN A 28 61.08 12.74 6.15
C ASN A 28 60.91 11.68 7.23
N THR A 29 59.78 11.05 7.33
CA THR A 29 59.62 9.70 7.83
C THR A 29 58.51 9.02 6.99
N SER A 30 58.91 7.96 6.37
CA SER A 30 58.10 7.05 5.57
C SER A 30 57.02 6.38 6.42
N ASP A 31 55.77 6.93 6.34
CA ASP A 31 54.57 6.17 6.65
C ASP A 31 53.45 6.70 5.77
N THR A 32 53.06 5.87 4.80
CA THR A 32 52.06 6.14 3.78
C THR A 32 50.64 5.98 4.37
N SER A 33 50.16 7.00 5.06
CA SER A 33 48.73 7.28 5.21
C SER A 33 48.48 8.66 4.59
N SER A 34 47.67 8.73 3.54
CA SER A 34 47.28 9.97 2.84
C SER A 34 46.61 10.91 3.87
N ARG A 35 47.35 11.90 4.37
CA ARG A 35 46.83 12.99 5.21
C ARG A 35 46.33 14.08 4.26
N ASP A 36 45.01 14.27 4.23
CA ASP A 36 44.44 15.38 3.49
C ASP A 36 44.89 16.72 4.09
N PRO A 37 45.26 17.73 3.27
CA PRO A 37 45.77 19.00 3.76
C PRO A 37 44.70 19.77 4.54
N VAL A 38 45.03 20.29 5.72
CA VAL A 38 44.25 21.29 6.43
C VAL A 38 44.81 22.67 6.11
N ILE A 39 43.97 23.55 5.58
CA ILE A 39 44.33 24.94 5.25
C ILE A 39 43.81 25.82 6.37
N ILE A 40 44.68 26.69 6.93
CA ILE A 40 44.33 27.67 7.97
C ILE A 40 44.62 29.06 7.42
N GLU A 41 43.59 29.90 7.39
CA GLU A 41 43.68 31.33 7.04
C GLU A 41 43.26 32.18 8.24
N ALA A 42 43.97 33.23 8.57
CA ALA A 42 43.66 34.18 9.64
C ALA A 42 44.36 35.51 9.36
N ASP A 43 43.90 36.59 10.00
CA ASP A 43 44.57 37.90 9.95
C ASP A 43 45.95 37.84 10.58
N SER A 44 46.11 37.05 11.67
CA SER A 44 47.36 36.82 12.37
C SER A 44 47.46 35.38 12.87
N ILE A 45 48.63 34.78 12.69
CA ILE A 45 48.95 33.46 13.29
C ILE A 45 50.26 33.64 14.08
N SER A 46 50.22 33.37 15.38
CA SER A 46 51.36 33.44 16.32
C SER A 46 51.60 32.11 17.01
N TYR A 47 52.87 31.90 17.42
CA TYR A 47 53.26 30.71 18.18
C TYR A 47 54.03 31.15 19.43
N ASP A 48 53.49 30.78 20.61
CA ASP A 48 54.15 30.95 21.87
C ASP A 48 55.02 29.73 22.19
N TYR A 49 56.34 29.87 22.07
CA TYR A 49 57.31 28.83 22.27
C TYR A 49 57.37 28.33 23.75
N HIS A 50 57.06 29.22 24.74
CA HIS A 50 57.11 28.81 26.14
C HIS A 50 55.92 27.99 26.57
N ARG A 51 54.75 28.20 25.92
CA ARG A 51 53.50 27.48 26.20
C ARG A 51 53.17 26.39 25.19
N ASP A 52 54.00 26.25 24.16
CA ASP A 52 53.75 25.38 23.00
C ASP A 52 52.30 25.53 22.45
N THR A 53 51.91 26.85 22.28
CA THR A 53 50.55 27.22 21.89
C THR A 53 50.57 27.98 20.59
N TYR A 54 49.76 27.55 19.60
CA TYR A 54 49.45 28.31 18.41
C TYR A 54 48.17 29.13 18.64
N HIS A 55 48.17 30.34 18.17
CA HIS A 55 47.03 31.28 18.22
C HIS A 55 46.84 31.91 16.86
N ALA A 56 45.63 31.60 16.26
CA ALA A 56 45.15 32.27 15.07
C ALA A 56 44.07 33.29 15.51
N GLU A 57 44.15 34.51 15.00
CA GLU A 57 43.32 35.64 15.38
C GLU A 57 42.82 36.40 14.16
N GLY A 58 41.54 36.79 14.18
CA GLY A 58 40.87 37.57 13.17
C GLY A 58 40.47 36.75 11.92
N HIS A 59 39.19 36.65 11.65
CA HIS A 59 38.60 35.98 10.48
C HIS A 59 39.17 34.57 10.24
N VAL A 60 39.37 33.81 11.29
CA VAL A 60 39.98 32.49 11.19
C VAL A 60 39.08 31.54 10.41
N VAL A 61 39.65 30.96 9.35
CA VAL A 61 38.99 29.95 8.50
C VAL A 61 39.89 28.73 8.43
N ILE A 62 39.38 27.59 8.86
CA ILE A 62 40.04 26.28 8.76
C ILE A 62 39.26 25.44 7.76
N ILE A 63 39.89 25.03 6.67
CA ILE A 63 39.29 24.19 5.63
C ILE A 63 39.97 22.81 5.70
N TYR A 64 39.16 21.79 5.70
CA TYR A 64 39.57 20.38 5.67
C TYR A 64 38.62 19.60 4.75
N THR A 65 38.98 18.36 4.38
CA THR A 65 38.25 17.54 3.39
C THR A 65 36.76 17.42 3.66
N ALA A 66 36.34 17.34 4.94
CA ALA A 66 34.96 17.12 5.31
C ALA A 66 34.15 18.43 5.54
N GLY A 67 34.80 19.61 5.54
CA GLY A 67 34.09 20.86 5.81
C GLY A 67 34.98 22.05 6.14
N SER A 68 34.41 23.04 6.86
CA SER A 68 35.14 24.23 7.31
C SER A 68 34.71 24.67 8.71
N LEU A 69 35.66 25.25 9.46
CA LEU A 69 35.41 25.93 10.72
C LEU A 69 35.78 27.39 10.56
N THR A 70 34.92 28.31 11.01
CA THR A 70 35.19 29.74 11.12
C THR A 70 35.09 30.19 12.57
N ALA A 71 35.94 31.09 13.01
CA ALA A 71 35.93 31.66 14.37
C ALA A 71 36.67 33.02 14.39
N ASP A 72 36.51 33.76 15.47
CA ASP A 72 37.31 34.99 15.68
C ASP A 72 38.71 34.64 16.19
N HIS A 73 38.81 33.62 17.06
CA HIS A 73 40.07 33.16 17.65
C HIS A 73 40.14 31.65 17.68
N VAL A 74 41.32 31.08 17.39
CA VAL A 74 41.59 29.65 17.54
C VAL A 74 42.90 29.45 18.27
N TYR A 75 42.86 28.71 19.35
CA TYR A 75 44.01 28.32 20.18
C TYR A 75 44.25 26.83 20.05
N LEU A 76 45.52 26.41 19.91
CA LEU A 76 45.96 25.03 19.94
C LEU A 76 47.11 24.84 20.91
N GLU A 77 46.85 24.19 22.04
CA GLU A 77 47.87 23.75 23.01
C GLU A 77 48.43 22.39 22.59
N LYS A 78 49.53 22.38 21.86
CA LYS A 78 50.12 21.15 21.29
C LYS A 78 50.54 20.17 22.38
N GLY A 79 51.15 20.62 23.48
CA GLY A 79 51.61 19.77 24.56
C GLY A 79 50.50 19.04 25.33
N ARG A 80 49.27 19.59 25.31
CA ARG A 80 48.07 19.00 25.90
C ARG A 80 47.09 18.38 24.89
N ASN A 81 47.37 18.53 23.62
CA ASN A 81 46.46 18.15 22.55
C ASN A 81 45.02 18.72 22.69
N GLN A 82 44.95 20.01 23.14
CA GLN A 82 43.69 20.72 23.33
C GLN A 82 43.58 21.87 22.35
N ALA A 83 42.39 22.02 21.72
CA ALA A 83 42.07 23.12 20.87
C ALA A 83 40.84 23.87 21.40
N ARG A 84 40.82 25.19 21.17
CA ARG A 84 39.68 26.07 21.50
C ARG A 84 39.44 27.04 20.35
N ALA A 85 38.19 27.14 19.93
CA ALA A 85 37.70 28.15 19.01
C ALA A 85 36.71 29.05 19.78
N GLU A 86 36.86 30.35 19.66
CA GLU A 86 36.03 31.36 20.34
C GLU A 86 35.58 32.48 19.38
N GLY A 87 34.40 33.01 19.64
CA GLY A 87 33.78 34.08 18.91
C GLY A 87 33.21 33.62 17.54
N HIS A 88 31.91 33.75 17.35
CA HIS A 88 31.18 33.42 16.15
C HIS A 88 31.58 32.08 15.50
N VAL A 89 31.77 31.07 16.33
CA VAL A 89 32.26 29.78 15.85
C VAL A 89 31.18 29.11 15.00
N VAL A 90 31.49 28.81 13.72
CA VAL A 90 30.62 28.09 12.82
C VAL A 90 31.38 26.96 12.14
N LEU A 91 30.82 25.79 12.25
CA LEU A 91 31.33 24.57 11.69
C LEU A 91 30.36 24.09 10.62
N LYS A 92 30.85 23.82 9.40
CA LYS A 92 30.05 23.35 8.26
C LYS A 92 30.60 22.05 7.69
N SER A 93 29.70 21.10 7.39
CA SER A 93 30.00 19.90 6.62
C SER A 93 28.86 19.58 5.67
N GLY A 94 29.12 19.72 4.38
CA GLY A 94 28.04 19.69 3.38
C GLY A 94 26.98 20.75 3.67
N GLN A 95 25.74 20.32 3.94
CA GLN A 95 24.63 21.18 4.32
C GLN A 95 24.38 21.26 5.83
N ASP A 96 25.08 20.45 6.63
CA ASP A 96 24.97 20.47 8.10
C ASP A 96 25.78 21.62 8.68
N THR A 97 25.26 22.25 9.73
CA THR A 97 25.93 23.34 10.44
C THR A 97 25.88 23.14 11.95
N LEU A 98 26.94 23.56 12.64
CA LEU A 98 27.00 23.67 14.09
C LEU A 98 27.61 25.03 14.44
N ASP A 99 26.89 25.85 15.15
CA ASP A 99 27.38 27.16 15.61
C ASP A 99 27.32 27.27 17.15
N GLY A 100 28.13 28.12 17.69
CA GLY A 100 28.20 28.37 19.14
C GLY A 100 29.16 29.49 19.46
N ASP A 101 29.14 29.94 20.73
CA ASP A 101 30.02 31.03 21.19
C ASP A 101 31.46 30.54 21.36
N ARG A 102 31.62 29.25 21.80
CA ARG A 102 32.94 28.64 22.03
C ARG A 102 32.84 27.12 21.80
N ILE A 103 33.92 26.58 21.25
CA ILE A 103 34.15 25.13 21.13
C ILE A 103 35.47 24.80 21.83
N ASP A 104 35.43 23.99 22.88
CA ASP A 104 36.60 23.36 23.53
C ASP A 104 36.73 21.92 23.04
N PHE A 105 37.92 21.51 22.66
CA PHE A 105 38.17 20.21 22.08
C PHE A 105 39.42 19.52 22.59
N ASP A 106 39.33 18.24 23.03
CA ASP A 106 40.46 17.37 23.37
C ASP A 106 40.74 16.44 22.20
N ILE A 107 41.84 16.68 21.51
CA ILE A 107 42.27 15.96 20.30
C ILE A 107 42.59 14.51 20.60
N SER A 108 43.25 14.24 21.77
CA SER A 108 43.66 12.91 22.17
C SER A 108 42.49 12.01 22.51
N ARG A 109 41.51 12.55 23.24
CA ARG A 109 40.31 11.83 23.68
C ARG A 109 39.18 11.87 22.69
N LYS A 110 39.30 12.72 21.66
CA LYS A 110 38.22 12.98 20.67
C LYS A 110 36.89 13.39 21.32
N THR A 111 36.99 14.20 22.40
CA THR A 111 35.87 14.73 23.17
C THR A 111 35.85 16.26 23.05
N GLY A 112 34.69 16.88 23.26
CA GLY A 112 34.59 18.35 23.16
C GLY A 112 33.29 18.88 23.71
N THR A 113 33.27 20.21 23.92
CA THR A 113 32.12 20.96 24.43
C THR A 113 31.84 22.17 23.56
N VAL A 114 30.61 22.34 23.13
CA VAL A 114 30.11 23.54 22.45
C VAL A 114 29.22 24.30 23.43
N TYR A 115 29.49 25.56 23.64
CA TYR A 115 28.70 26.44 24.50
C TYR A 115 27.74 27.29 23.67
N GLN A 116 26.50 27.41 24.15
CA GLN A 116 25.36 28.03 23.43
C GLN A 116 25.21 27.46 22.02
N GLY A 117 25.34 26.13 21.93
CA GLY A 117 25.42 25.42 20.67
C GLY A 117 24.07 25.36 19.95
N ARG A 118 24.10 25.57 18.63
CA ARG A 118 22.97 25.35 17.70
C ARG A 118 23.46 24.52 16.53
N ALA A 119 22.73 23.46 16.22
CA ALA A 119 23.03 22.57 15.11
C ALA A 119 21.84 22.44 14.17
N PHE A 120 22.11 22.43 12.88
CA PHE A 120 21.16 22.10 11.83
C PHE A 120 21.62 20.85 11.09
N MET A 121 20.73 19.88 10.93
CA MET A 121 20.94 18.62 10.23
C MET A 121 20.05 18.60 8.99
N ALA A 122 20.64 18.75 7.82
CA ALA A 122 19.92 18.92 6.56
C ALA A 122 19.15 17.67 6.13
N GLN A 123 19.70 16.48 6.34
CA GLN A 123 19.11 15.22 5.87
C GLN A 123 17.69 14.98 6.41
N ASN A 124 17.42 15.36 7.66
CA ASN A 124 16.11 15.18 8.30
C ASN A 124 15.49 16.53 8.73
N HIS A 125 16.08 17.62 8.32
CA HIS A 125 15.63 18.98 8.62
C HIS A 125 15.42 19.21 10.11
N PHE A 126 16.42 18.86 10.93
CA PHE A 126 16.39 18.98 12.39
C PHE A 126 17.23 20.13 12.89
N TYR A 127 16.67 20.90 13.82
CA TYR A 127 17.36 21.90 14.62
C TYR A 127 17.52 21.39 16.06
N LEU A 128 18.73 21.42 16.56
CA LEU A 128 19.08 21.11 17.95
C LEU A 128 19.78 22.33 18.54
N ALA A 129 19.33 22.80 19.70
CA ALA A 129 20.05 23.83 20.45
C ALA A 129 20.20 23.40 21.92
N GLY A 130 21.20 23.96 22.58
CA GLY A 130 21.45 23.72 24.01
C GLY A 130 22.45 24.72 24.59
N ASP A 131 22.32 24.97 25.87
CA ASP A 131 23.28 25.83 26.60
C ASP A 131 24.69 25.25 26.52
N ARG A 132 24.76 23.91 26.50
CA ARG A 132 26.02 23.17 26.39
C ARG A 132 25.79 21.83 25.71
N ILE A 133 26.53 21.59 24.64
CA ILE A 133 26.57 20.33 23.90
C ILE A 133 27.91 19.67 24.15
N GLU A 134 27.92 18.51 24.78
CA GLU A 134 29.12 17.77 25.14
C GLU A 134 29.24 16.46 24.39
N LYS A 135 30.38 16.21 23.80
CA LYS A 135 30.78 14.87 23.37
C LYS A 135 31.65 14.27 24.46
N ILE A 136 31.13 13.30 25.21
CA ILE A 136 31.78 12.69 26.39
C ILE A 136 32.41 11.31 26.10
N GLY A 137 32.30 10.83 24.87
CA GLY A 137 32.88 9.55 24.42
C GLY A 137 32.73 9.39 22.93
N GLU A 138 33.18 8.28 22.38
CA GLU A 138 33.21 8.03 20.95
C GLU A 138 31.81 8.16 20.29
N SER A 139 30.79 7.64 20.97
CA SER A 139 29.39 7.65 20.51
C SER A 139 28.40 8.28 21.49
N LYS A 140 28.90 8.97 22.57
CA LYS A 140 28.05 9.51 23.65
C LYS A 140 28.06 11.02 23.67
N TYR A 141 26.84 11.59 23.68
CA TYR A 141 26.63 13.04 23.71
C TYR A 141 25.64 13.43 24.81
N GLN A 142 25.86 14.59 25.40
CA GLN A 142 24.95 15.20 26.36
C GLN A 142 24.66 16.63 25.94
N VAL A 143 23.40 17.03 26.03
CA VAL A 143 22.95 18.40 25.73
C VAL A 143 22.16 18.91 26.91
N TYR A 144 22.60 19.97 27.49
CA TYR A 144 21.96 20.66 28.62
C TYR A 144 21.09 21.80 28.10
N GLY A 145 19.90 21.98 28.66
CA GLY A 145 18.91 22.94 28.16
C GLY A 145 18.48 22.64 26.74
N ALA A 146 18.30 21.34 26.44
CA ALA A 146 18.06 20.88 25.06
C ALA A 146 16.75 21.40 24.48
N LYS A 147 16.81 21.86 23.23
CA LYS A 147 15.69 22.30 22.41
C LYS A 147 15.80 21.64 21.05
N VAL A 148 14.72 20.98 20.59
CA VAL A 148 14.67 20.22 19.34
C VAL A 148 13.42 20.59 18.55
N THR A 149 13.57 20.89 17.26
CA THR A 149 12.46 21.15 16.35
C THR A 149 12.84 20.83 14.91
N THR A 150 11.84 20.67 14.03
CA THR A 150 12.03 20.63 12.57
C THR A 150 11.47 21.88 11.89
N CYS A 151 11.01 22.85 12.67
CA CYS A 151 10.47 24.11 12.16
C CYS A 151 11.58 25.09 11.87
N ASP A 152 11.47 25.76 10.70
CA ASP A 152 12.37 26.85 10.32
C ASP A 152 12.10 28.09 11.16
N GLY A 153 13.16 28.91 11.30
CA GLY A 153 13.09 30.23 11.92
C GLY A 153 13.32 30.22 13.45
N SER A 154 13.33 31.43 14.00
CA SER A 154 13.63 31.66 15.43
C SER A 154 12.44 31.41 16.37
N ASP A 155 11.21 31.38 15.82
CA ASP A 155 9.96 31.12 16.57
C ASP A 155 9.26 29.88 15.99
N PRO A 156 9.72 28.66 16.37
CA PRO A 156 9.18 27.44 15.82
C PRO A 156 7.71 27.21 16.23
N ASP A 157 6.90 26.65 15.32
CA ASP A 157 5.51 26.30 15.60
C ASP A 157 5.43 25.24 16.69
N TRP A 158 6.39 24.30 16.73
CA TRP A 158 6.52 23.33 17.81
C TRP A 158 8.00 23.13 18.20
N GLN A 159 8.22 22.83 19.46
CA GLN A 159 9.56 22.54 20.00
C GLN A 159 9.47 21.53 21.14
N LEU A 160 10.34 20.54 21.16
CA LEU A 160 10.61 19.74 22.35
C LEU A 160 11.71 20.44 23.17
N THR A 161 11.47 20.62 24.47
CA THR A 161 12.48 21.14 25.39
C THR A 161 12.67 20.15 26.54
N GLY A 162 13.89 20.11 27.10
CA GLY A 162 14.18 19.30 28.27
C GLY A 162 15.46 19.73 28.92
N ASP A 163 15.61 19.40 30.20
CA ASP A 163 16.77 19.83 31.03
C ASP A 163 18.06 19.17 30.53
N LYS A 164 17.99 17.90 30.16
CA LYS A 164 19.13 17.14 29.70
C LYS A 164 18.72 16.09 28.67
N LEU A 165 19.41 16.13 27.55
CA LEU A 165 19.35 15.11 26.48
C LEU A 165 20.65 14.27 26.55
N ASP A 166 20.51 13.00 26.85
CA ASP A 166 21.58 12.01 26.76
C ASP A 166 21.39 11.16 25.53
N VAL A 167 22.36 11.11 24.62
CA VAL A 167 22.28 10.33 23.36
C VAL A 167 23.47 9.42 23.22
N THR A 168 23.22 8.15 22.94
CA THR A 168 24.21 7.20 22.45
C THR A 168 23.96 6.91 21.00
N VAL A 169 24.91 7.22 20.13
CA VAL A 169 24.82 6.89 18.69
C VAL A 169 24.70 5.39 18.54
N GLU A 170 23.85 4.94 17.61
CA GLU A 170 23.50 3.53 17.45
C GLU A 170 22.87 2.89 18.71
N GLY A 171 22.36 3.73 19.63
CA GLY A 171 21.67 3.35 20.85
C GLY A 171 20.36 4.10 21.03
N TYR A 172 20.12 4.59 22.25
CA TYR A 172 18.94 5.38 22.60
C TYR A 172 19.32 6.81 22.96
N GLY A 173 18.38 7.73 22.71
CA GLY A 173 18.36 9.06 23.30
C GLY A 173 17.34 9.12 24.44
N THR A 174 17.68 9.84 25.50
CA THR A 174 16.77 10.11 26.63
C THR A 174 16.72 11.60 26.90
N LEU A 175 15.53 12.21 26.78
CA LEU A 175 15.30 13.60 27.12
C LEU A 175 14.53 13.66 28.45
N LYS A 176 15.12 14.32 29.45
CA LYS A 176 14.55 14.45 30.79
C LYS A 176 13.70 15.71 30.94
N HIS A 177 12.61 15.61 31.69
CA HIS A 177 11.62 16.69 31.91
C HIS A 177 11.16 17.32 30.60
N THR A 178 10.78 16.44 29.66
CA THR A 178 10.42 16.84 28.31
C THR A 178 9.10 17.60 28.29
N LYS A 179 9.10 18.79 27.68
CA LYS A 179 7.91 19.57 27.37
C LYS A 179 7.77 19.68 25.85
N LEU A 180 6.59 19.38 25.32
CA LEU A 180 6.22 19.76 23.98
C LEU A 180 5.60 21.14 24.04
N LEU A 181 6.21 22.10 23.37
CA LEU A 181 5.73 23.46 23.23
C LEU A 181 5.07 23.64 21.88
N ALA A 182 3.92 24.31 21.83
CA ALA A 182 3.32 24.84 20.62
C ALA A 182 3.33 26.36 20.71
N LYS A 183 4.03 27.05 19.82
CA LYS A 183 4.25 28.50 19.87
C LYS A 183 4.71 28.97 21.27
N GLY A 184 5.65 28.27 21.84
CA GLY A 184 6.19 28.58 23.17
C GLY A 184 5.32 28.18 24.37
N ILE A 185 4.08 27.73 24.13
CA ILE A 185 3.15 27.30 25.20
C ILE A 185 3.32 25.80 25.44
N PRO A 186 3.61 25.35 26.67
CA PRO A 186 3.72 23.91 26.97
C PRO A 186 2.33 23.23 26.92
N ILE A 187 2.18 22.27 26.01
CA ILE A 187 0.93 21.52 25.78
C ILE A 187 1.02 20.08 26.31
N LEU A 188 2.21 19.53 26.44
CA LEU A 188 2.44 18.18 26.97
C LEU A 188 3.72 18.14 27.81
N TYR A 189 3.66 17.42 28.91
CA TYR A 189 4.82 17.13 29.74
C TYR A 189 5.00 15.65 29.96
N VAL A 190 6.24 15.16 29.77
CA VAL A 190 6.63 13.77 30.04
C VAL A 190 7.93 13.78 30.86
N PRO A 191 8.00 13.08 32.02
CA PRO A 191 9.22 13.07 32.84
C PRO A 191 10.45 12.56 32.08
N TYR A 192 10.26 11.55 31.24
CA TYR A 192 11.28 10.95 30.39
C TYR A 192 10.73 10.63 29.02
N LEU A 193 11.38 11.13 27.98
CA LEU A 193 11.13 10.74 26.59
C LEU A 193 12.32 9.91 26.11
N ILE A 194 12.09 8.65 25.79
CA ILE A 194 13.09 7.75 25.24
C ILE A 194 12.80 7.59 23.75
N PHE A 195 13.82 7.76 22.91
CA PHE A 195 13.69 7.60 21.48
C PHE A 195 14.91 6.87 20.89
N PRO A 196 14.76 6.13 19.79
CA PRO A 196 15.88 5.48 19.13
C PRO A 196 16.79 6.51 18.46
N ALA A 197 18.11 6.37 18.68
CA ALA A 197 19.17 7.20 18.10
C ALA A 197 20.03 6.39 17.11
N LYS A 198 19.39 5.52 16.32
CA LYS A 198 20.01 4.66 15.31
C LYS A 198 19.57 5.04 13.89
N THR A 199 20.46 4.76 12.93
CA THR A 199 20.10 4.67 11.51
C THR A 199 19.40 3.35 11.20
N LYS A 200 19.64 2.30 11.97
CA LYS A 200 19.00 0.99 11.87
C LYS A 200 17.73 0.93 12.72
N ARG A 201 16.84 -0.04 12.38
CA ARG A 201 15.62 -0.31 13.15
C ARG A 201 15.90 -0.53 14.62
N GLN A 202 15.08 0.03 15.49
CA GLN A 202 15.21 -0.08 16.93
C GLN A 202 13.85 -0.17 17.63
N SER A 203 13.79 -0.97 18.69
CA SER A 203 12.59 -1.15 19.51
C SER A 203 12.12 0.17 20.15
N GLY A 204 10.82 0.37 20.25
CA GLY A 204 10.24 1.56 20.87
C GLY A 204 8.73 1.66 20.67
N LEU A 205 8.10 2.56 21.40
CA LEU A 205 6.69 2.90 21.21
C LEU A 205 6.52 3.62 19.87
N LEU A 206 5.52 3.20 19.12
CA LEU A 206 5.06 3.92 17.93
C LEU A 206 4.01 4.98 18.34
N PRO A 207 3.75 5.97 17.47
CA PRO A 207 2.73 6.98 17.77
C PRO A 207 1.37 6.34 18.06
N PRO A 208 0.68 6.78 19.13
CA PRO A 208 -0.62 6.23 19.49
C PRO A 208 -1.72 6.71 18.53
N TYR A 209 -2.77 5.91 18.41
CA TYR A 209 -3.99 6.22 17.69
C TYR A 209 -5.09 6.58 18.66
N PHE A 210 -5.89 7.61 18.34
CA PHE A 210 -7.05 8.05 19.11
C PHE A 210 -8.23 8.33 18.18
N ALA A 211 -9.38 7.74 18.49
CA ALA A 211 -10.63 8.01 17.80
C ALA A 211 -11.81 7.93 18.78
N TYR A 212 -12.96 8.43 18.35
CA TYR A 212 -14.23 8.25 19.02
C TYR A 212 -15.30 7.87 18.01
N SER A 213 -16.04 6.80 18.30
CA SER A 213 -17.18 6.34 17.52
C SER A 213 -18.40 6.28 18.42
N ASP A 214 -19.50 6.93 18.01
CA ASP A 214 -20.68 7.06 18.87
C ASP A 214 -21.46 5.75 19.04
N ASN A 215 -21.44 4.85 18.07
CA ASN A 215 -22.23 3.62 18.11
C ASN A 215 -21.42 2.34 18.28
N LYS A 216 -20.26 2.19 17.62
CA LYS A 216 -19.56 0.90 17.53
C LYS A 216 -18.55 0.68 18.65
N LEU A 217 -17.61 1.60 18.84
CA LEU A 217 -16.43 1.39 19.65
C LEU A 217 -16.34 2.28 20.89
N GLY A 218 -16.99 3.47 20.87
CA GLY A 218 -16.81 4.50 21.86
C GLY A 218 -15.45 5.18 21.73
N MET A 219 -14.78 5.47 22.83
CA MET A 219 -13.40 5.90 22.83
C MET A 219 -12.51 4.73 22.41
N ASP A 220 -11.62 4.97 21.47
CA ASP A 220 -10.75 3.96 20.87
C ASP A 220 -9.31 4.46 20.93
N VAL A 221 -8.48 3.77 21.68
CA VAL A 221 -7.07 4.11 21.90
C VAL A 221 -6.22 2.89 21.60
N GLU A 222 -5.26 3.03 20.68
CA GLU A 222 -4.29 1.98 20.36
C GLU A 222 -2.87 2.48 20.54
N ILE A 223 -2.06 1.74 21.28
CA ILE A 223 -0.66 2.05 21.56
C ILE A 223 0.20 0.88 21.08
N PRO A 224 0.89 1.01 19.94
CA PRO A 224 1.75 -0.06 19.45
C PRO A 224 3.18 0.07 19.98
N PHE A 225 3.80 -1.07 20.21
CA PHE A 225 5.21 -1.18 20.57
C PHE A 225 5.95 -1.99 19.48
N PHE A 226 6.89 -1.36 18.81
CA PHE A 226 7.75 -2.01 17.83
C PHE A 226 8.95 -2.66 18.54
N TRP A 227 9.21 -3.92 18.22
CA TRP A 227 10.31 -4.72 18.75
C TRP A 227 11.22 -5.17 17.60
N ALA A 228 12.40 -4.54 17.48
CA ALA A 228 13.47 -4.97 16.57
C ALA A 228 14.17 -6.16 17.21
N ILE A 229 13.82 -7.38 16.82
CA ILE A 229 14.36 -8.63 17.39
C ILE A 229 15.77 -8.87 16.87
N SER A 230 15.96 -8.78 15.56
CA SER A 230 17.25 -8.92 14.85
C SER A 230 17.22 -8.10 13.55
N ASP A 231 18.30 -8.14 12.76
CA ASP A 231 18.33 -7.43 11.48
C ASP A 231 17.31 -8.01 10.46
N ASP A 232 16.92 -9.27 10.60
CA ASP A 232 16.02 -10.01 9.71
C ASP A 232 14.66 -10.30 10.32
N MET A 233 14.39 -9.89 11.58
CA MET A 233 13.13 -10.16 12.26
C MET A 233 12.69 -8.96 13.08
N ASP A 234 11.41 -8.68 13.08
CA ASP A 234 10.78 -7.73 13.98
C ASP A 234 9.38 -8.16 14.39
N ALA A 235 8.87 -7.52 15.43
CA ALA A 235 7.48 -7.66 15.85
C ALA A 235 6.91 -6.30 16.24
N THR A 236 5.59 -6.16 16.08
CA THR A 236 4.84 -5.02 16.63
C THR A 236 3.73 -5.56 17.53
N LEU A 237 3.73 -5.14 18.79
CA LEU A 237 2.70 -5.48 19.76
C LEU A 237 1.68 -4.34 19.79
N PHE A 238 0.41 -4.67 19.56
CA PHE A 238 -0.70 -3.71 19.56
C PHE A 238 -1.50 -3.85 20.84
N GLN A 239 -1.67 -2.75 21.56
CA GLN A 239 -2.46 -2.66 22.77
C GLN A 239 -3.57 -1.66 22.51
N ARG A 240 -4.82 -2.14 22.39
CA ARG A 240 -5.98 -1.32 22.01
C ARG A 240 -7.08 -1.45 23.03
N TYR A 241 -7.59 -0.32 23.49
CA TYR A 241 -8.74 -0.22 24.38
C TYR A 241 -9.88 0.48 23.68
N MET A 242 -11.04 -0.15 23.70
CA MET A 242 -12.31 0.40 23.17
C MET A 242 -13.33 0.35 24.31
N ASP A 243 -13.86 1.50 24.73
CA ASP A 243 -14.69 1.56 25.94
C ASP A 243 -15.98 0.75 25.85
N LYS A 244 -16.56 0.58 24.64
CA LYS A 244 -17.76 -0.23 24.40
C LYS A 244 -17.48 -1.70 24.09
N ARG A 245 -16.23 -2.08 23.82
CA ARG A 245 -15.89 -3.42 23.35
C ARG A 245 -14.86 -4.13 24.21
N GLY A 246 -14.08 -3.40 25.01
CA GLY A 246 -13.04 -3.95 25.86
C GLY A 246 -11.64 -3.81 25.31
N TYR A 247 -10.74 -4.68 25.76
CA TYR A 247 -9.32 -4.63 25.49
C TYR A 247 -8.90 -5.67 24.45
N LYS A 248 -8.23 -5.22 23.38
CA LYS A 248 -7.72 -6.06 22.30
C LYS A 248 -6.22 -6.03 22.27
N GLN A 249 -5.61 -7.21 22.20
CA GLN A 249 -4.17 -7.39 22.03
C GLN A 249 -3.89 -7.95 20.65
N GLY A 250 -2.85 -7.46 19.99
CA GLY A 250 -2.41 -7.94 18.69
C GLY A 250 -0.89 -8.04 18.61
N ILE A 251 -0.43 -8.87 17.72
CA ILE A 251 0.98 -8.99 17.35
C ILE A 251 1.11 -9.11 15.83
N GLU A 252 1.99 -8.31 15.24
CA GLU A 252 2.53 -8.54 13.91
C GLU A 252 3.97 -9.00 14.07
N PHE A 253 4.34 -10.10 13.43
CA PHE A 253 5.70 -10.62 13.38
C PHE A 253 6.14 -10.71 11.94
N ARG A 254 7.30 -10.12 11.59
CA ARG A 254 7.83 -10.10 10.24
C ARG A 254 9.24 -10.67 10.22
N TYR A 255 9.55 -11.42 9.18
CA TYR A 255 10.87 -11.97 8.96
C TYR A 255 11.28 -11.90 7.48
N PHE A 256 12.58 -11.76 7.27
CA PHE A 256 13.21 -11.71 5.96
C PHE A 256 14.58 -12.36 6.07
N THR A 257 14.61 -13.69 6.05
CA THR A 257 15.86 -14.44 6.18
C THR A 257 16.71 -14.42 4.91
N SER A 258 16.07 -14.25 3.75
CA SER A 258 16.69 -14.05 2.44
C SER A 258 15.69 -13.44 1.46
N PRO A 259 16.13 -12.94 0.26
CA PRO A 259 15.21 -12.55 -0.81
C PRO A 259 14.24 -13.65 -1.23
N ASP A 260 14.63 -14.92 -1.01
CA ASP A 260 13.88 -16.11 -1.38
C ASP A 260 13.03 -16.67 -0.23
N ASN A 261 13.12 -16.10 0.99
CA ASN A 261 12.40 -16.61 2.17
C ASN A 261 12.04 -15.48 3.13
N TYR A 262 10.78 -15.08 3.10
CA TYR A 262 10.24 -14.02 3.94
C TYR A 262 8.75 -14.23 4.22
N GLY A 263 8.25 -13.52 5.23
CA GLY A 263 6.83 -13.58 5.56
C GLY A 263 6.44 -12.66 6.70
N THR A 264 5.13 -12.60 6.91
CA THR A 264 4.50 -11.82 7.97
C THR A 264 3.38 -12.63 8.59
N PHE A 265 3.38 -12.67 9.89
CA PHE A 265 2.28 -13.20 10.70
C PHE A 265 1.63 -12.05 11.45
N TYR A 266 0.30 -12.00 11.47
CA TYR A 266 -0.48 -11.13 12.34
C TYR A 266 -1.52 -11.97 13.08
N GLY A 267 -1.70 -11.67 14.37
CA GLY A 267 -2.78 -12.24 15.16
C GLY A 267 -3.28 -11.23 16.18
N ASP A 268 -4.58 -11.22 16.42
CA ASP A 268 -5.18 -10.46 17.51
C ASP A 268 -6.20 -11.28 18.29
N PHE A 269 -6.40 -10.89 19.54
CA PHE A 269 -7.35 -11.51 20.43
C PHE A 269 -7.97 -10.47 21.37
N MET A 270 -9.26 -10.63 21.66
CA MET A 270 -9.98 -9.86 22.66
C MET A 270 -11.12 -10.65 23.30
N ILE A 271 -11.50 -10.22 24.49
CA ILE A 271 -12.80 -10.55 25.10
C ILE A 271 -13.70 -9.33 24.84
N ASP A 272 -14.65 -9.50 23.91
CA ASP A 272 -15.60 -8.46 23.52
C ASP A 272 -16.76 -8.41 24.53
N VAL A 273 -16.82 -7.34 25.29
CA VAL A 273 -17.86 -7.12 26.32
C VAL A 273 -19.13 -6.45 25.75
N GLY A 274 -19.14 -6.16 24.44
CA GLY A 274 -20.26 -5.52 23.75
C GLY A 274 -21.51 -6.39 23.73
N ARG A 275 -22.63 -5.84 24.17
CA ARG A 275 -23.95 -6.49 24.09
C ARG A 275 -24.57 -6.20 22.74
N MET A 276 -24.92 -7.24 21.97
CA MET A 276 -25.38 -7.08 20.59
C MET A 276 -26.48 -8.04 20.23
N THR A 277 -27.57 -7.51 19.72
CA THR A 277 -28.66 -8.28 19.12
C THR A 277 -28.89 -7.74 17.72
N GLU A 278 -28.50 -8.51 16.70
CA GLU A 278 -28.60 -8.11 15.30
C GLU A 278 -28.92 -9.30 14.41
N THR A 279 -29.62 -9.05 13.32
CA THR A 279 -29.84 -10.01 12.23
C THR A 279 -29.49 -9.36 10.92
N ALA A 280 -28.58 -9.96 10.15
CA ALA A 280 -28.15 -9.44 8.87
C ALA A 280 -27.94 -10.60 7.87
N GLY A 281 -28.57 -10.51 6.70
CA GLY A 281 -28.43 -11.52 5.65
C GLY A 281 -28.89 -12.93 6.05
N GLY A 282 -29.83 -13.03 7.00
CA GLY A 282 -30.27 -14.33 7.52
C GLY A 282 -29.39 -14.91 8.63
N ILE A 283 -28.32 -14.19 9.02
CA ILE A 283 -27.44 -14.55 10.13
C ILE A 283 -27.76 -13.67 11.31
N SER A 284 -28.06 -14.29 12.46
CA SER A 284 -28.39 -13.59 13.70
C SER A 284 -27.27 -13.72 14.72
N ARG A 285 -27.02 -12.66 15.49
CA ARG A 285 -26.27 -12.73 16.74
C ARG A 285 -27.12 -12.18 17.87
N ASP A 286 -27.06 -12.83 19.03
CA ASP A 286 -27.63 -12.38 20.28
C ASP A 286 -26.59 -12.60 21.40
N TRP A 287 -25.70 -11.61 21.53
CA TRP A 287 -24.59 -11.68 22.47
C TRP A 287 -24.94 -10.94 23.75
N GLN A 288 -25.35 -11.67 24.76
CA GLN A 288 -25.71 -11.15 26.08
C GLN A 288 -24.57 -11.30 27.11
N SER A 289 -23.51 -12.03 26.76
CA SER A 289 -22.30 -12.26 27.56
C SER A 289 -21.06 -11.98 26.74
N ASP A 290 -19.91 -12.02 27.39
CA ASP A 290 -18.62 -11.79 26.78
C ASP A 290 -18.30 -12.84 25.71
N HIS A 291 -17.74 -12.39 24.60
CA HIS A 291 -17.36 -13.23 23.48
C HIS A 291 -15.86 -13.16 23.20
N GLN A 292 -15.25 -14.31 22.98
CA GLN A 292 -13.84 -14.38 22.53
C GLN A 292 -13.80 -14.08 21.03
N ARG A 293 -13.02 -13.07 20.64
CA ARG A 293 -12.87 -12.70 19.25
C ARG A 293 -11.39 -12.59 18.89
N TRP A 294 -11.08 -13.07 17.70
CA TRP A 294 -9.70 -13.11 17.22
C TRP A 294 -9.63 -13.08 15.70
N SER A 295 -8.49 -12.64 15.20
CA SER A 295 -8.12 -12.79 13.79
C SER A 295 -6.68 -13.32 13.67
N LEU A 296 -6.42 -14.01 12.56
CA LEU A 296 -5.12 -14.58 12.24
C LEU A 296 -4.84 -14.42 10.76
N TYR A 297 -3.64 -13.93 10.44
CA TYR A 297 -3.16 -13.74 9.07
C TYR A 297 -1.72 -14.24 8.97
N LEU A 298 -1.41 -14.96 7.89
CA LEU A 298 -0.05 -15.38 7.57
C LEU A 298 0.16 -15.21 6.06
N ASP A 299 1.12 -14.37 5.70
CA ASP A 299 1.67 -14.25 4.34
C ASP A 299 3.10 -14.78 4.38
N HIS A 300 3.38 -15.84 3.62
CA HIS A 300 4.70 -16.43 3.56
C HIS A 300 5.07 -16.79 2.14
N GLN A 301 6.33 -16.51 1.78
CA GLN A 301 6.92 -16.93 0.51
C GLN A 301 8.26 -17.60 0.74
N THR A 302 8.45 -18.75 0.08
CA THR A 302 9.75 -19.43 -0.05
C THR A 302 9.96 -19.80 -1.50
N ASP A 303 11.07 -19.35 -2.08
CA ASP A 303 11.53 -19.74 -3.42
C ASP A 303 12.63 -20.80 -3.26
N PHE A 304 12.34 -22.06 -3.60
CA PHE A 304 13.27 -23.18 -3.46
C PHE A 304 14.33 -23.20 -4.57
N SER A 305 13.96 -22.75 -5.75
CA SER A 305 14.82 -22.59 -6.92
C SER A 305 14.10 -21.75 -7.98
N PRO A 306 14.77 -21.24 -9.02
CA PRO A 306 14.12 -20.50 -10.09
C PRO A 306 12.87 -21.21 -10.62
N GLY A 307 11.74 -20.54 -10.52
CA GLY A 307 10.43 -21.04 -10.92
C GLY A 307 9.82 -22.13 -10.03
N PHE A 308 10.40 -22.44 -8.86
CA PHE A 308 9.81 -23.37 -7.89
C PHE A 308 9.68 -22.68 -6.53
N TYR A 309 8.44 -22.45 -6.09
CA TYR A 309 8.15 -21.69 -4.89
C TYR A 309 6.88 -22.13 -4.18
N LEU A 310 6.85 -21.84 -2.88
CA LEU A 310 5.67 -21.92 -2.02
C LEU A 310 5.20 -20.51 -1.67
N ARG A 311 3.90 -20.27 -1.77
CA ARG A 311 3.22 -19.08 -1.26
C ARG A 311 2.04 -19.50 -0.42
N THR A 312 1.94 -18.92 0.78
CA THR A 312 0.80 -19.09 1.67
C THR A 312 0.20 -17.74 1.99
N ASP A 313 -1.11 -17.67 1.97
CA ASP A 313 -1.92 -16.52 2.37
C ASP A 313 -3.07 -17.09 3.21
N ILE A 314 -2.83 -17.19 4.52
CA ILE A 314 -3.80 -17.75 5.47
C ILE A 314 -4.47 -16.59 6.17
N ARG A 315 -5.79 -16.57 6.15
CA ARG A 315 -6.64 -15.56 6.78
C ARG A 315 -7.78 -16.24 7.48
N LYS A 316 -7.94 -15.99 8.77
CA LYS A 316 -9.02 -16.57 9.55
C LYS A 316 -9.50 -15.62 10.63
N VAL A 317 -10.80 -15.62 10.88
CA VAL A 317 -11.43 -14.83 11.94
C VAL A 317 -12.33 -15.68 12.81
N SER A 318 -12.64 -15.18 13.99
CA SER A 318 -13.45 -15.91 14.99
C SER A 318 -14.90 -16.11 14.59
N ASP A 319 -15.47 -15.18 13.81
CA ASP A 319 -16.90 -15.14 13.54
C ASP A 319 -17.25 -14.27 12.33
N ASN A 320 -18.46 -14.45 11.79
CA ASN A 320 -18.97 -13.77 10.59
C ASN A 320 -19.13 -12.24 10.77
N TRP A 321 -19.08 -11.73 12.01
CA TRP A 321 -19.27 -10.32 12.35
C TRP A 321 -17.96 -9.57 12.56
N TYR A 322 -16.82 -10.28 12.54
CA TYR A 322 -15.53 -9.69 12.86
C TYR A 322 -15.21 -8.47 11.99
N PHE A 323 -15.36 -8.60 10.66
CA PHE A 323 -15.08 -7.49 9.73
C PHE A 323 -16.11 -6.38 9.82
N LYS A 324 -17.39 -6.69 10.00
CA LYS A 324 -18.44 -5.69 10.19
C LYS A 324 -18.15 -4.76 11.36
N ASP A 325 -17.60 -5.32 12.43
CA ASP A 325 -17.33 -4.56 13.66
C ASP A 325 -15.98 -3.82 13.62
N PHE A 326 -14.93 -4.43 13.04
CA PHE A 326 -13.57 -3.94 13.22
C PHE A 326 -12.84 -3.52 11.93
N ALA A 327 -13.32 -3.86 10.74
CA ALA A 327 -12.57 -3.61 9.49
C ALA A 327 -12.24 -2.14 9.25
N SER A 328 -13.20 -1.25 9.45
CA SER A 328 -13.03 0.19 9.22
C SER A 328 -12.14 0.89 10.26
N HIS A 329 -11.81 0.21 11.35
CA HIS A 329 -11.10 0.77 12.49
C HIS A 329 -9.75 0.10 12.75
N ASN A 330 -9.25 -0.69 11.81
CA ASN A 330 -7.95 -1.34 11.94
C ASN A 330 -6.84 -0.48 11.34
N TYR A 331 -6.56 0.64 12.02
CA TYR A 331 -5.72 1.71 11.52
C TYR A 331 -4.30 1.27 11.15
N TYR A 332 -3.61 0.55 12.05
CA TYR A 332 -2.21 0.20 11.81
C TYR A 332 -2.03 -0.77 10.67
N LEU A 333 -2.86 -1.79 10.54
CA LEU A 333 -2.81 -2.73 9.43
C LEU A 333 -3.12 -2.07 8.08
N ASN A 334 -3.99 -1.04 8.08
CA ASN A 334 -4.39 -0.34 6.86
C ASN A 334 -3.38 0.75 6.44
N ASN A 335 -2.62 1.34 7.36
CA ASN A 335 -1.84 2.54 7.08
C ASN A 335 -0.34 2.41 7.37
N TYR A 336 0.11 1.37 8.08
CA TYR A 336 1.50 1.24 8.53
C TYR A 336 2.39 0.40 7.60
N SER A 337 1.94 0.13 6.40
CA SER A 337 2.59 -0.82 5.48
C SER A 337 3.96 -0.39 4.93
N SER A 338 4.52 0.78 5.26
CA SER A 338 5.64 1.27 4.45
C SER A 338 6.73 2.08 5.12
N THR A 339 6.76 2.24 6.42
CA THR A 339 7.82 3.05 7.07
C THR A 339 9.07 2.24 7.44
N GLY A 340 9.09 0.95 7.13
CA GLY A 340 10.24 0.07 7.32
C GLY A 340 11.08 -0.09 6.05
N GLU A 341 12.23 -0.75 6.17
CA GLU A 341 13.03 -1.18 5.03
C GLU A 341 12.17 -1.96 4.04
N GLN A 342 12.30 -1.68 2.74
CA GLN A 342 11.47 -2.26 1.65
C GLN A 342 11.45 -3.79 1.62
N ARG A 343 12.38 -4.47 2.30
CA ARG A 343 12.47 -5.92 2.42
C ARG A 343 11.38 -6.55 3.30
N PHE A 344 10.84 -5.81 4.30
CA PHE A 344 9.77 -6.32 5.15
C PHE A 344 8.41 -5.99 4.56
N ARG A 345 7.58 -7.02 4.43
CA ARG A 345 6.21 -6.88 3.96
C ARG A 345 5.26 -6.93 5.15
N SER A 346 4.29 -6.04 5.17
CA SER A 346 3.17 -6.11 6.10
C SER A 346 2.04 -6.94 5.51
N VAL A 347 1.28 -7.64 6.34
CA VAL A 347 0.05 -8.30 5.93
C VAL A 347 -0.92 -7.26 5.38
N SER A 348 -1.43 -7.47 4.19
CA SER A 348 -2.53 -6.69 3.66
C SER A 348 -3.82 -7.11 4.35
N PHE A 349 -4.36 -6.26 5.21
CA PHE A 349 -5.67 -6.49 5.81
C PHE A 349 -6.77 -6.23 4.77
N MET A 350 -7.24 -7.29 4.13
CA MET A 350 -8.19 -7.21 3.02
C MET A 350 -9.66 -7.35 3.43
N GLY A 351 -9.95 -7.43 4.72
CA GLY A 351 -11.31 -7.48 5.20
C GLY A 351 -11.99 -6.09 5.13
N ASN A 352 -13.19 -6.04 4.59
CA ASN A 352 -14.08 -4.89 4.70
C ASN A 352 -15.42 -5.33 5.30
N GLU A 353 -16.25 -4.37 5.71
CA GLU A 353 -17.54 -4.64 6.36
C GLU A 353 -18.52 -5.43 5.49
N THR A 354 -18.29 -5.50 4.19
CA THR A 354 -19.16 -6.12 3.19
C THR A 354 -18.58 -7.41 2.61
N LEU A 355 -17.49 -7.92 3.19
CA LEU A 355 -16.84 -9.13 2.71
C LEU A 355 -17.78 -10.35 2.87
N GLY A 356 -18.13 -10.99 1.75
CA GLY A 356 -19.02 -12.16 1.74
C GLY A 356 -18.31 -13.47 2.07
N SER A 357 -17.00 -13.54 1.86
CA SER A 357 -16.20 -14.73 2.16
C SER A 357 -14.73 -14.38 2.37
N LEU A 358 -14.01 -15.20 3.12
CA LEU A 358 -12.58 -15.08 3.36
C LEU A 358 -11.89 -16.36 2.92
N GLU A 359 -10.93 -16.24 2.00
CA GLU A 359 -10.19 -17.38 1.47
C GLU A 359 -8.78 -17.44 2.05
N SER A 360 -8.37 -18.62 2.48
CA SER A 360 -7.01 -18.98 2.86
C SER A 360 -6.41 -19.89 1.81
N THR A 361 -5.20 -19.62 1.34
CA THR A 361 -4.55 -20.43 0.31
C THR A 361 -3.12 -20.81 0.67
N ALA A 362 -2.72 -22.01 0.26
CA ALA A 362 -1.33 -22.44 0.20
C ALA A 362 -1.07 -23.00 -1.20
N ARG A 363 -0.08 -22.42 -1.91
CA ARG A 363 0.22 -22.75 -3.31
C ARG A 363 1.67 -23.17 -3.45
N LEU A 364 1.88 -24.40 -3.91
CA LEU A 364 3.18 -24.86 -4.39
C LEU A 364 3.20 -24.76 -5.92
N VAL A 365 4.11 -24.00 -6.47
CA VAL A 365 4.15 -23.70 -7.91
C VAL A 365 5.48 -24.08 -8.48
N LYS A 366 5.47 -24.81 -9.62
CA LYS A 366 6.64 -25.04 -10.44
C LYS A 366 6.41 -24.53 -11.86
N ASN A 367 7.21 -23.56 -12.26
CA ASN A 367 7.26 -23.04 -13.62
C ASN A 367 8.41 -23.64 -14.40
N TRP A 368 8.13 -24.08 -15.61
CA TRP A 368 9.07 -24.36 -16.67
C TRP A 368 8.83 -23.36 -17.80
N SER A 369 9.63 -23.40 -18.85
CA SER A 369 9.47 -22.45 -19.97
C SER A 369 8.10 -22.52 -20.65
N LEU A 370 7.53 -23.72 -20.75
CA LEU A 370 6.26 -24.00 -21.47
C LEU A 370 5.16 -24.58 -20.58
N TYR A 371 5.47 -24.89 -19.32
CA TYR A 371 4.53 -25.56 -18.42
C TYR A 371 4.53 -24.90 -17.05
N ASN A 372 3.35 -24.95 -16.41
CA ASN A 372 3.15 -24.55 -15.01
C ASN A 372 2.43 -25.67 -14.27
N LEU A 373 2.96 -26.06 -13.12
CA LEU A 373 2.26 -26.94 -12.17
C LEU A 373 1.98 -26.13 -10.92
N THR A 374 0.71 -26.06 -10.53
CA THR A 374 0.26 -25.43 -9.29
C THR A 374 -0.48 -26.48 -8.45
N VAL A 375 -0.06 -26.66 -7.21
CA VAL A 375 -0.80 -27.44 -6.21
C VAL A 375 -1.32 -26.46 -5.16
N LEU A 376 -2.63 -26.37 -5.04
CA LEU A 376 -3.37 -25.42 -4.21
C LEU A 376 -4.12 -26.15 -3.09
N GLY A 377 -3.93 -25.75 -1.84
CA GLY A 377 -4.86 -25.93 -0.76
C GLY A 377 -5.65 -24.65 -0.55
N SER A 378 -6.98 -24.71 -0.53
CA SER A 378 -7.85 -23.55 -0.32
C SER A 378 -8.92 -23.85 0.70
N TYR A 379 -9.03 -22.96 1.70
CA TYR A 379 -10.09 -22.96 2.72
C TYR A 379 -10.85 -21.63 2.67
N THR A 380 -12.16 -21.72 2.44
CA THR A 380 -13.05 -20.57 2.33
C THR A 380 -14.00 -20.53 3.53
N GLU A 381 -14.00 -19.39 4.26
CA GLU A 381 -15.05 -19.06 5.23
C GLU A 381 -16.11 -18.21 4.53
N ASN A 382 -17.34 -18.71 4.52
CA ASN A 382 -18.48 -18.05 3.90
C ASN A 382 -19.28 -17.27 4.96
N PHE A 383 -19.22 -15.95 4.93
CA PHE A 383 -19.91 -15.09 5.87
C PHE A 383 -21.39 -14.86 5.53
N ALA A 384 -21.88 -15.35 4.39
CA ALA A 384 -23.27 -15.25 3.98
C ALA A 384 -24.14 -16.40 4.50
N VAL A 385 -23.56 -17.37 5.21
CA VAL A 385 -24.26 -18.53 5.76
C VAL A 385 -24.02 -18.67 7.27
N PRO A 386 -24.98 -19.23 8.02
CA PRO A 386 -24.83 -19.41 9.46
C PRO A 386 -23.74 -20.41 9.87
N SER A 387 -23.49 -21.44 9.06
CA SER A 387 -22.47 -22.48 9.28
C SER A 387 -21.65 -22.69 8.01
N ASN A 388 -20.35 -22.87 8.17
CA ASN A 388 -19.43 -23.12 7.05
C ASN A 388 -19.41 -24.58 6.56
N GLU A 389 -20.18 -25.48 7.20
CA GLU A 389 -20.17 -26.92 6.91
C GLU A 389 -20.51 -27.29 5.46
N ALA A 390 -21.35 -26.49 4.80
CA ALA A 390 -21.73 -26.69 3.40
C ALA A 390 -20.80 -25.99 2.40
N THR A 391 -19.83 -25.19 2.87
CA THR A 391 -18.91 -24.44 2.00
C THR A 391 -17.83 -25.37 1.44
N LEU A 392 -17.68 -25.37 0.12
CA LEU A 392 -16.75 -26.27 -0.57
C LEU A 392 -15.30 -25.79 -0.36
N GLN A 393 -14.42 -26.71 -0.04
CA GLN A 393 -12.98 -26.54 0.17
C GLN A 393 -12.20 -27.36 -0.86
N LYS A 394 -10.96 -26.99 -1.14
CA LYS A 394 -10.06 -27.70 -2.07
C LYS A 394 -8.85 -28.25 -1.32
N TYR A 395 -8.75 -29.58 -1.18
CA TYR A 395 -7.75 -30.26 -0.35
C TYR A 395 -7.13 -31.51 -0.99
N PRO A 396 -6.21 -31.42 -1.99
CA PRO A 396 -5.76 -30.27 -2.77
C PRO A 396 -6.48 -30.11 -4.11
N GLU A 397 -6.17 -29.02 -4.82
CA GLU A 397 -6.36 -28.89 -6.26
C GLU A 397 -4.98 -28.83 -6.93
N ALA A 398 -4.71 -29.70 -7.90
CA ALA A 398 -3.46 -29.71 -8.67
C ALA A 398 -3.76 -29.41 -10.12
N THR A 399 -3.18 -28.31 -10.64
CA THR A 399 -3.39 -27.86 -12.02
C THR A 399 -2.07 -27.86 -12.78
N LEU A 400 -2.01 -28.60 -13.89
CA LEU A 400 -0.91 -28.56 -14.86
C LEU A 400 -1.39 -27.83 -16.12
N THR A 401 -0.72 -26.74 -16.47
CA THR A 401 -1.00 -25.95 -17.65
C THR A 401 0.17 -26.02 -18.62
N GLY A 402 -0.07 -26.34 -19.88
CA GLY A 402 0.84 -26.13 -20.99
C GLY A 402 0.42 -24.86 -21.75
N ILE A 403 1.30 -23.88 -21.82
CA ILE A 403 1.00 -22.63 -22.53
C ILE A 403 0.95 -22.89 -24.05
N LYS A 404 0.30 -21.98 -24.77
CA LYS A 404 0.15 -22.04 -26.23
C LYS A 404 1.53 -22.13 -26.92
N GLN A 405 1.76 -23.21 -27.68
CA GLN A 405 3.04 -23.50 -28.31
C GLN A 405 2.82 -24.22 -29.66
N PRO A 406 3.71 -24.05 -30.65
CA PRO A 406 3.62 -24.78 -31.92
C PRO A 406 3.71 -26.29 -31.70
N LEU A 407 2.77 -27.04 -32.25
CA LEU A 407 2.77 -28.49 -32.20
C LEU A 407 3.77 -29.05 -33.23
N LEU A 408 4.86 -29.68 -32.76
CA LEU A 408 5.87 -30.32 -33.57
C LEU A 408 6.41 -29.44 -34.72
N GLY A 409 6.50 -28.14 -34.52
CA GLY A 409 6.99 -27.17 -35.51
C GLY A 409 5.99 -26.86 -36.65
N THR A 410 4.74 -27.30 -36.52
CA THR A 410 3.65 -26.96 -37.45
C THR A 410 3.08 -25.58 -37.13
N PRO A 411 2.28 -24.96 -38.02
CA PRO A 411 1.54 -23.75 -37.70
C PRO A 411 0.36 -23.96 -36.71
N VAL A 412 0.09 -25.20 -36.31
CA VAL A 412 -0.91 -25.54 -35.30
C VAL A 412 -0.34 -25.28 -33.92
N ASN A 413 -1.00 -24.46 -33.15
CA ASN A 413 -0.67 -24.26 -31.73
C ASN A 413 -1.49 -25.21 -30.87
N PHE A 414 -0.83 -25.71 -29.84
CA PHE A 414 -1.40 -26.58 -28.81
C PHE A 414 -1.25 -25.95 -27.44
N GLU A 415 -2.29 -25.98 -26.65
CA GLU A 415 -2.31 -25.63 -25.23
C GLU A 415 -3.20 -26.61 -24.47
N PHE A 416 -2.96 -26.80 -23.19
CA PHE A 416 -3.82 -27.63 -22.36
C PHE A 416 -3.82 -27.17 -20.90
N THR A 417 -4.92 -27.48 -20.22
CA THR A 417 -5.03 -27.41 -18.76
C THR A 417 -5.58 -28.72 -18.26
N THR A 418 -4.93 -29.29 -17.24
CA THR A 418 -5.38 -30.49 -16.57
C THR A 418 -5.45 -30.19 -15.08
N THR A 419 -6.61 -30.46 -14.47
CA THR A 419 -6.88 -30.18 -13.06
C THR A 419 -7.38 -31.42 -12.37
N TYR A 420 -6.71 -31.80 -11.28
CA TYR A 420 -7.23 -32.73 -10.29
C TYR A 420 -7.66 -31.94 -9.06
N GLY A 421 -8.85 -32.21 -8.50
CA GLY A 421 -9.37 -31.60 -7.30
C GLY A 421 -9.96 -32.61 -6.32
N TYR A 422 -9.60 -32.50 -5.04
CA TYR A 422 -10.39 -33.07 -3.98
C TYR A 422 -11.25 -31.98 -3.36
N ASN A 423 -12.55 -32.04 -3.65
CA ASN A 423 -13.55 -31.08 -3.25
C ASN A 423 -14.21 -31.56 -1.95
N TYR A 424 -13.94 -30.87 -0.83
CA TYR A 424 -14.34 -31.27 0.50
C TYR A 424 -15.31 -30.27 1.15
N ARG A 425 -16.29 -30.79 1.89
CA ARG A 425 -17.15 -30.09 2.84
C ARG A 425 -17.72 -31.06 3.85
N ASP A 426 -18.12 -30.53 5.01
CA ASP A 426 -18.66 -31.40 6.07
C ASP A 426 -20.06 -31.87 5.74
N SER A 427 -20.91 -31.03 5.18
CA SER A 427 -22.29 -31.33 4.79
C SER A 427 -22.52 -31.05 3.31
N GLY A 428 -23.02 -32.03 2.56
CA GLY A 428 -23.28 -32.00 1.13
C GLY A 428 -22.36 -32.87 0.29
N GLN A 429 -22.48 -32.78 -1.04
CA GLN A 429 -21.70 -33.60 -1.96
C GLN A 429 -20.23 -33.25 -1.91
N LYS A 430 -19.37 -34.23 -1.83
CA LYS A 430 -17.90 -34.09 -1.82
C LYS A 430 -17.26 -35.27 -2.59
N GLY A 431 -16.02 -35.02 -3.06
CA GLY A 431 -15.31 -36.06 -3.78
C GLY A 431 -14.20 -35.52 -4.69
N HIS A 432 -13.77 -36.42 -5.56
CA HIS A 432 -12.67 -36.16 -6.49
C HIS A 432 -13.20 -35.72 -7.85
N SER A 433 -12.48 -34.79 -8.49
CA SER A 433 -12.68 -34.36 -9.87
C SER A 433 -11.37 -34.41 -10.63
N TYR A 434 -11.42 -34.77 -11.90
CA TYR A 434 -10.30 -34.75 -12.81
C TYR A 434 -10.78 -34.15 -14.14
N GLU A 435 -10.18 -33.06 -14.57
CA GLU A 435 -10.55 -32.34 -15.79
C GLU A 435 -9.36 -32.20 -16.71
N ILE A 436 -9.55 -32.46 -18.02
CA ILE A 436 -8.55 -32.27 -19.07
C ILE A 436 -9.15 -31.39 -20.15
N LYS A 437 -8.46 -30.27 -20.48
CA LYS A 437 -8.87 -29.31 -21.49
C LYS A 437 -7.74 -29.05 -22.51
N PRO A 438 -7.52 -29.92 -23.52
CA PRO A 438 -6.63 -29.63 -24.62
C PRO A 438 -7.33 -28.69 -25.62
N THR A 439 -6.57 -27.74 -26.20
CA THR A 439 -7.04 -26.83 -27.23
C THR A 439 -6.01 -26.72 -28.36
N LEU A 440 -6.49 -26.83 -29.59
CA LEU A 440 -5.73 -26.59 -30.81
C LEU A 440 -6.17 -25.27 -31.43
N SER A 441 -5.23 -24.49 -31.96
CA SER A 441 -5.53 -23.24 -32.68
C SER A 441 -4.57 -23.03 -33.83
N VAL A 442 -5.06 -22.40 -34.90
CA VAL A 442 -4.27 -22.13 -36.11
C VAL A 442 -4.39 -20.63 -36.46
N PRO A 443 -3.40 -19.79 -36.11
CA PRO A 443 -3.44 -18.40 -36.53
C PRO A 443 -3.14 -18.26 -38.03
N VAL A 444 -4.12 -17.83 -38.78
CA VAL A 444 -4.01 -17.59 -40.22
C VAL A 444 -3.92 -16.09 -40.49
N ASN A 445 -2.80 -15.63 -41.01
CA ASN A 445 -2.66 -14.23 -41.45
C ASN A 445 -3.31 -14.02 -42.81
N LEU A 446 -4.24 -13.09 -42.87
CA LEU A 446 -5.01 -12.77 -44.11
C LEU A 446 -4.29 -11.66 -44.89
N GLY A 447 -3.05 -11.92 -45.34
CA GLY A 447 -2.32 -11.00 -46.21
C GLY A 447 -1.95 -9.65 -45.55
N GLY A 448 -1.88 -9.59 -44.22
CA GLY A 448 -1.65 -8.35 -43.46
C GLY A 448 -2.91 -7.51 -43.18
N TYR A 449 -4.08 -7.92 -43.70
CA TYR A 449 -5.36 -7.22 -43.47
C TYR A 449 -6.08 -7.66 -42.20
N GLY A 450 -5.64 -8.79 -41.59
CA GLY A 450 -6.24 -9.30 -40.37
C GLY A 450 -5.71 -10.70 -40.04
N GLN A 451 -6.16 -11.21 -38.90
CA GLN A 451 -5.84 -12.55 -38.43
C GLN A 451 -7.13 -13.31 -38.15
N LEU A 452 -7.23 -14.50 -38.75
CA LEU A 452 -8.26 -15.47 -38.47
C LEU A 452 -7.65 -16.61 -37.64
N THR A 453 -8.29 -16.92 -36.51
CA THR A 453 -7.78 -17.98 -35.60
C THR A 453 -8.93 -18.96 -35.31
N PRO A 454 -9.06 -20.06 -36.08
CA PRO A 454 -9.91 -21.18 -35.67
C PRO A 454 -9.29 -21.90 -34.47
N GLU A 455 -10.17 -22.30 -33.54
CA GLU A 455 -9.82 -23.02 -32.31
C GLU A 455 -10.76 -24.23 -32.15
N PHE A 456 -10.20 -25.35 -31.67
CA PHE A 456 -10.92 -26.54 -31.28
C PHE A 456 -10.41 -27.02 -29.93
N GLY A 457 -11.30 -27.08 -28.93
CA GLY A 457 -11.00 -27.56 -27.59
C GLY A 457 -11.92 -28.71 -27.20
N VAL A 458 -11.40 -29.60 -26.36
CA VAL A 458 -12.16 -30.69 -25.72
C VAL A 458 -12.11 -30.46 -24.21
N SER A 459 -13.19 -30.75 -23.50
CA SER A 459 -13.24 -30.78 -22.04
C SER A 459 -13.76 -32.13 -21.62
N GLU A 460 -12.89 -32.90 -20.95
CA GLU A 460 -13.25 -34.18 -20.34
C GLU A 460 -13.18 -34.04 -18.82
N VAL A 461 -14.29 -34.35 -18.13
CA VAL A 461 -14.37 -34.29 -16.67
C VAL A 461 -14.80 -35.66 -16.16
N LEU A 462 -13.97 -36.21 -15.27
CA LEU A 462 -14.25 -37.44 -14.55
C LEU A 462 -14.46 -37.09 -13.07
N TRP A 463 -15.42 -37.74 -12.41
CA TRP A 463 -15.65 -37.50 -10.98
C TRP A 463 -15.97 -38.78 -10.22
N ARG A 464 -15.69 -38.72 -8.92
CA ARG A 464 -16.10 -39.73 -7.95
C ARG A 464 -16.51 -39.05 -6.64
N ARG A 465 -17.74 -39.34 -6.18
CA ARG A 465 -18.28 -38.90 -4.90
C ARG A 465 -17.86 -39.80 -3.77
N ASP A 466 -17.49 -39.21 -2.64
CA ASP A 466 -17.11 -39.94 -1.39
C ASP A 466 -18.12 -39.70 -0.26
N ASP A 467 -19.21 -38.98 -0.51
CA ASP A 467 -20.29 -38.80 0.45
C ASP A 467 -21.24 -40.01 0.52
N HIS A 468 -22.01 -40.07 1.59
CA HIS A 468 -23.00 -41.11 1.86
C HIS A 468 -24.43 -40.63 1.58
N GLU A 469 -24.61 -39.49 0.95
CA GLU A 469 -25.93 -38.94 0.66
C GLU A 469 -26.68 -39.82 -0.36
N THR A 470 -27.95 -40.14 -0.04
CA THR A 470 -28.86 -40.93 -0.89
C THR A 470 -29.54 -40.10 -1.97
N ILE A 471 -28.86 -39.07 -2.51
CA ILE A 471 -29.36 -38.23 -3.59
C ILE A 471 -29.26 -39.01 -4.93
N PRO A 472 -30.18 -38.83 -5.90
CA PRO A 472 -30.23 -39.59 -7.16
C PRO A 472 -29.12 -39.21 -8.15
N SER A 473 -27.95 -38.73 -7.71
CA SER A 473 -26.78 -38.52 -8.53
C SER A 473 -25.83 -39.72 -8.50
N GLU A 474 -25.19 -40.00 -9.62
CA GLU A 474 -24.27 -41.15 -9.74
C GLU A 474 -23.04 -40.94 -8.85
N LYS A 475 -22.57 -42.02 -8.20
CA LYS A 475 -21.37 -42.02 -7.35
C LYS A 475 -20.08 -41.71 -8.15
N GLN A 476 -20.08 -42.05 -9.42
CA GLN A 476 -18.99 -41.75 -10.36
C GLN A 476 -19.53 -41.52 -11.75
N GLY A 477 -18.87 -40.76 -12.56
CA GLY A 477 -19.29 -40.48 -13.92
C GLY A 477 -18.25 -39.66 -14.70
N GLU A 478 -18.65 -39.36 -15.93
CA GLU A 478 -17.84 -38.57 -16.87
C GLU A 478 -18.71 -37.57 -17.63
N ARG A 479 -18.10 -36.49 -18.07
CA ARG A 479 -18.69 -35.51 -18.99
C ARG A 479 -17.67 -35.15 -20.04
N SER A 480 -17.99 -35.46 -21.30
CA SER A 480 -17.23 -35.05 -22.47
C SER A 480 -17.94 -33.92 -23.19
N ALA A 481 -17.21 -32.88 -23.51
CA ALA A 481 -17.71 -31.76 -24.29
C ALA A 481 -16.63 -31.26 -25.24
N TYR A 482 -17.04 -30.62 -26.34
CA TYR A 482 -16.11 -29.91 -27.20
C TYR A 482 -16.56 -28.47 -27.42
N ARG A 483 -15.59 -27.61 -27.72
CA ARG A 483 -15.80 -26.21 -28.05
C ARG A 483 -15.08 -25.89 -29.35
N THR A 484 -15.79 -25.28 -30.29
CA THR A 484 -15.17 -24.64 -31.46
C THR A 484 -15.27 -23.13 -31.36
N ALA A 485 -14.22 -22.43 -31.75
CA ALA A 485 -14.29 -20.99 -31.88
C ALA A 485 -13.56 -20.49 -33.12
N LEU A 486 -14.03 -19.36 -33.62
CA LEU A 486 -13.45 -18.69 -34.77
C LEU A 486 -13.29 -17.22 -34.43
N ASN A 487 -12.04 -16.78 -34.26
CA ASN A 487 -11.71 -15.41 -33.93
C ASN A 487 -11.17 -14.68 -35.16
N LEU A 488 -11.82 -13.60 -35.57
CA LEU A 488 -11.36 -12.70 -36.62
C LEU A 488 -11.12 -11.32 -36.03
N ASN A 489 -9.90 -10.82 -36.15
CA ASN A 489 -9.53 -9.49 -35.73
C ASN A 489 -8.65 -8.78 -36.75
N THR A 490 -8.81 -7.47 -36.84
CA THR A 490 -7.96 -6.62 -37.67
C THR A 490 -7.78 -5.25 -37.03
N GLU A 491 -6.79 -4.50 -37.49
CA GLU A 491 -6.57 -3.11 -37.12
C GLU A 491 -6.34 -2.26 -38.36
N ILE A 492 -7.19 -1.28 -38.56
CA ILE A 492 -7.04 -0.24 -39.59
C ILE A 492 -6.59 1.02 -38.84
N SER A 493 -5.42 1.54 -39.17
CA SER A 493 -4.91 2.74 -38.49
C SER A 493 -4.35 3.76 -39.47
N ARG A 494 -4.50 5.04 -39.12
CA ARG A 494 -3.92 6.15 -39.88
C ARG A 494 -3.30 7.16 -38.93
N VAL A 495 -2.12 7.63 -39.30
CA VAL A 495 -1.40 8.70 -38.62
C VAL A 495 -1.56 9.99 -39.38
N PHE A 496 -2.07 11.01 -38.71
CA PHE A 496 -2.23 12.38 -39.22
C PHE A 496 -1.15 13.26 -38.61
N ASN A 497 -0.42 13.99 -39.45
CA ASN A 497 0.52 15.02 -39.01
C ASN A 497 -0.27 16.32 -38.82
N VAL A 498 -0.39 16.78 -37.60
CA VAL A 498 -1.14 18.02 -37.25
C VAL A 498 -0.23 19.22 -37.29
N GLY A 499 1.05 19.06 -36.89
CA GLY A 499 2.05 20.12 -36.89
C GLY A 499 1.75 21.28 -35.93
N GLY A 500 0.90 21.05 -34.93
CA GLY A 500 0.59 22.04 -33.90
C GLY A 500 1.69 22.16 -32.86
N GLU A 501 1.75 23.27 -32.15
CA GLU A 501 2.75 23.52 -31.10
C GLU A 501 2.68 22.48 -29.96
N THR A 502 1.49 21.98 -29.63
CA THR A 502 1.28 21.04 -28.54
C THR A 502 1.06 19.60 -29.04
N ILE A 503 0.30 19.42 -30.13
CA ILE A 503 0.00 18.12 -30.72
C ILE A 503 0.70 18.01 -32.07
N GLU A 504 1.65 17.09 -32.15
CA GLU A 504 2.43 16.85 -33.38
C GLU A 504 1.73 15.88 -34.33
N LYS A 505 1.23 14.76 -33.78
CA LYS A 505 0.59 13.69 -34.57
C LYS A 505 -0.61 13.11 -33.85
N ILE A 506 -1.56 12.65 -34.64
CA ILE A 506 -2.74 11.91 -34.16
C ILE A 506 -2.77 10.57 -34.90
N ARG A 507 -2.83 9.45 -34.14
CA ARG A 507 -3.13 8.14 -34.70
C ARG A 507 -4.57 7.78 -34.39
N HIS A 508 -5.37 7.55 -35.42
CA HIS A 508 -6.69 6.96 -35.29
C HIS A 508 -6.63 5.49 -35.68
N SER A 509 -7.10 4.61 -34.82
CA SER A 509 -7.18 3.17 -35.03
C SER A 509 -8.61 2.68 -34.89
N ILE A 510 -9.03 1.83 -35.80
CA ILE A 510 -10.32 1.13 -35.80
C ILE A 510 -10.03 -0.36 -35.78
N ARG A 511 -10.54 -1.07 -34.77
CA ARG A 511 -10.36 -2.51 -34.59
C ARG A 511 -11.71 -3.21 -34.59
N PRO A 512 -12.18 -3.72 -35.75
CA PRO A 512 -13.29 -4.65 -35.77
C PRO A 512 -12.83 -6.03 -35.28
N GLU A 513 -13.70 -6.68 -34.51
CA GLU A 513 -13.51 -8.02 -33.98
C GLU A 513 -14.80 -8.84 -34.19
N ILE A 514 -14.67 -10.09 -34.60
CA ILE A 514 -15.75 -11.05 -34.68
C ILE A 514 -15.30 -12.33 -34.00
N ASN A 515 -16.14 -12.85 -33.13
CA ASN A 515 -15.85 -14.05 -32.36
C ASN A 515 -17.08 -14.97 -32.40
N TYR A 516 -16.94 -16.13 -33.03
CA TYR A 516 -17.98 -17.16 -33.10
C TYR A 516 -17.59 -18.29 -32.14
N ILE A 517 -18.52 -18.74 -31.30
CA ILE A 517 -18.34 -19.83 -30.34
C ILE A 517 -19.49 -20.81 -30.48
N TYR A 518 -19.12 -22.08 -30.55
CA TYR A 518 -20.09 -23.19 -30.53
C TYR A 518 -19.65 -24.22 -29.48
N VAL A 519 -20.57 -24.50 -28.53
CA VAL A 519 -20.49 -25.57 -27.52
C VAL A 519 -21.81 -26.34 -27.63
N PRO A 520 -21.82 -27.63 -27.97
CA PRO A 520 -23.04 -28.39 -28.08
C PRO A 520 -23.70 -28.64 -26.73
N TYR A 521 -24.96 -28.97 -26.73
CA TYR A 521 -25.65 -29.46 -25.55
C TYR A 521 -24.98 -30.74 -25.04
N VAL A 522 -24.75 -30.77 -23.71
CA VAL A 522 -24.24 -31.93 -23.00
C VAL A 522 -25.19 -32.27 -21.87
N ASN A 523 -25.56 -33.55 -21.73
CA ASN A 523 -26.41 -34.00 -20.63
C ASN A 523 -25.64 -33.92 -19.33
N GLN A 524 -26.14 -33.15 -18.38
CA GLN A 524 -25.48 -32.88 -17.08
C GLN A 524 -26.44 -33.14 -15.88
N LYS A 525 -27.50 -33.88 -16.09
CA LYS A 525 -28.55 -34.11 -15.05
C LYS A 525 -28.03 -34.72 -13.77
N ASN A 526 -26.98 -35.53 -13.85
CA ASN A 526 -26.43 -36.31 -12.71
C ASN A 526 -25.07 -35.74 -12.24
N LEU A 527 -24.74 -34.54 -12.65
CA LEU A 527 -23.46 -33.89 -12.28
C LEU A 527 -23.47 -33.56 -10.80
N PRO A 528 -22.40 -33.91 -10.05
CA PRO A 528 -22.25 -33.42 -8.67
C PRO A 528 -22.17 -31.89 -8.64
N ASP A 529 -22.65 -31.30 -7.56
CA ASP A 529 -22.68 -29.84 -7.41
C ASP A 529 -21.29 -29.17 -7.24
N PHE A 530 -20.24 -29.96 -6.97
CA PHE A 530 -18.86 -29.52 -6.97
C PHE A 530 -18.20 -29.52 -8.37
N ILE A 531 -18.89 -30.00 -9.40
CA ILE A 531 -18.46 -29.91 -10.80
C ILE A 531 -19.20 -28.77 -11.46
N GLU A 532 -18.45 -27.82 -12.02
CA GLU A 532 -19.02 -26.70 -12.75
C GLU A 532 -19.78 -27.18 -14.00
N SER A 533 -21.02 -26.74 -14.15
CA SER A 533 -21.81 -27.03 -15.33
C SER A 533 -21.29 -26.26 -16.55
N MET A 534 -21.36 -26.87 -17.72
CA MET A 534 -21.01 -26.26 -19.00
C MET A 534 -22.30 -25.88 -19.76
N SER A 535 -22.47 -24.60 -19.99
CA SER A 535 -23.62 -24.13 -20.79
C SER A 535 -23.42 -24.40 -22.28
N GLU A 536 -24.47 -24.85 -22.96
CA GLU A 536 -24.54 -24.86 -24.39
C GLU A 536 -24.38 -23.44 -24.93
N GLN A 537 -23.61 -23.25 -25.99
CA GLN A 537 -23.37 -21.95 -26.62
C GLN A 537 -23.40 -22.05 -28.13
N HIS A 538 -24.10 -21.14 -28.77
CA HIS A 538 -24.08 -20.95 -30.21
C HIS A 538 -24.16 -19.45 -30.48
N THR A 539 -23.06 -18.75 -30.32
CA THR A 539 -23.04 -17.28 -30.26
C THR A 539 -22.05 -16.68 -31.25
N LEU A 540 -22.47 -15.58 -31.87
CA LEU A 540 -21.63 -14.69 -32.67
C LEU A 540 -21.51 -13.34 -31.94
N SER A 541 -20.34 -13.05 -31.43
CA SER A 541 -20.03 -11.73 -30.84
C SER A 541 -19.30 -10.88 -31.87
N TYR A 542 -19.70 -9.63 -32.00
CA TYR A 542 -19.03 -8.66 -32.87
C TYR A 542 -18.81 -7.35 -32.13
N GLY A 543 -17.69 -6.69 -32.42
CA GLY A 543 -17.33 -5.46 -31.76
C GLY A 543 -16.49 -4.55 -32.64
N LEU A 544 -16.52 -3.29 -32.30
CA LEU A 544 -15.75 -2.24 -32.93
C LEU A 544 -15.08 -1.38 -31.85
N THR A 545 -13.77 -1.37 -31.84
CA THR A 545 -13.01 -0.48 -30.96
C THR A 545 -12.40 0.64 -31.78
N ASN A 546 -12.70 1.87 -31.43
CA ASN A 546 -12.06 3.07 -31.97
C ASN A 546 -11.11 3.63 -30.90
N SER A 547 -9.88 3.95 -31.29
CA SER A 547 -8.94 4.65 -30.43
C SER A 547 -8.25 5.81 -31.13
N VAL A 548 -8.05 6.88 -30.39
CA VAL A 548 -7.35 8.09 -30.86
C VAL A 548 -6.19 8.34 -29.93
N LEU A 549 -4.97 8.12 -30.42
CA LEU A 549 -3.72 8.37 -29.71
C LEU A 549 -3.10 9.67 -30.22
N ILE A 550 -2.74 10.58 -29.32
CA ILE A 550 -2.03 11.81 -29.64
C ILE A 550 -0.57 11.70 -29.22
N ARG A 551 0.29 12.26 -30.04
CA ARG A 551 1.70 12.49 -29.74
C ARG A 551 1.88 13.98 -29.52
N SER A 552 2.34 14.36 -28.33
CA SER A 552 2.65 15.73 -27.96
C SER A 552 4.14 15.90 -27.68
N LYS A 553 4.65 17.11 -27.92
CA LYS A 553 6.02 17.48 -27.63
C LYS A 553 6.02 18.54 -26.54
N GLU A 554 6.76 18.31 -25.46
CA GLU A 554 6.95 19.30 -24.41
C GLU A 554 8.02 20.33 -24.78
N LYS A 555 8.05 21.46 -24.06
CA LYS A 555 9.02 22.54 -24.28
C LYS A 555 10.47 22.10 -24.09
N ASP A 556 10.72 21.06 -23.31
CA ASP A 556 12.04 20.42 -23.09
C ASP A 556 12.44 19.42 -24.22
N GLY A 557 11.59 19.26 -25.23
CA GLY A 557 11.82 18.39 -26.38
C GLY A 557 11.40 16.91 -26.16
N LYS A 558 10.95 16.55 -24.97
CA LYS A 558 10.44 15.20 -24.66
C LYS A 558 9.12 14.93 -25.37
N THR A 559 8.94 13.70 -25.79
CA THR A 559 7.71 13.25 -26.50
C THR A 559 6.85 12.44 -25.54
N HIS A 560 5.58 12.81 -25.44
CA HIS A 560 4.56 12.11 -24.68
C HIS A 560 3.49 11.53 -25.58
N TYR A 561 3.01 10.33 -25.24
CA TYR A 561 1.89 9.68 -25.91
C TYR A 561 0.71 9.60 -24.92
N ARG A 562 -0.47 9.99 -25.39
CA ARG A 562 -1.70 9.94 -24.60
C ARG A 562 -2.85 9.45 -25.46
N GLU A 563 -3.61 8.49 -24.91
CA GLU A 563 -4.89 8.11 -25.53
C GLU A 563 -5.93 9.17 -25.20
N LEU A 564 -6.42 9.84 -26.24
CA LEU A 564 -7.45 10.89 -26.15
C LEU A 564 -8.84 10.29 -26.01
N LEU A 565 -9.10 9.26 -26.81
CA LEU A 565 -10.40 8.58 -26.88
C LEU A 565 -10.17 7.11 -27.12
N ARG A 566 -10.89 6.29 -26.37
CA ARG A 566 -11.13 4.88 -26.67
C ARG A 566 -12.62 4.64 -26.55
N CYS A 567 -13.22 4.08 -27.57
CA CYS A 567 -14.65 3.72 -27.59
C CYS A 567 -14.80 2.33 -28.15
N LYS A 568 -15.40 1.42 -27.37
CA LYS A 568 -15.75 0.06 -27.80
C LYS A 568 -17.25 -0.10 -27.79
N LEU A 569 -17.79 -0.60 -28.89
CA LEU A 569 -19.17 -1.04 -29.03
C LEU A 569 -19.16 -2.53 -29.39
N ALA A 570 -19.90 -3.35 -28.63
CA ALA A 570 -19.96 -4.79 -28.89
C ALA A 570 -21.36 -5.32 -28.59
N GLN A 571 -21.72 -6.39 -29.29
CA GLN A 571 -22.98 -7.11 -29.09
C GLN A 571 -22.76 -8.58 -29.44
N ALA A 572 -23.58 -9.46 -28.86
CA ALA A 572 -23.63 -10.87 -29.21
C ALA A 572 -24.99 -11.20 -29.80
N TYR A 573 -24.99 -12.14 -30.75
CA TYR A 573 -26.19 -12.79 -31.31
C TYR A 573 -26.18 -14.26 -30.88
N ASP A 574 -27.31 -14.73 -30.35
CA ASP A 574 -27.49 -16.11 -29.88
C ASP A 574 -28.36 -16.88 -30.84
N PHE A 575 -27.75 -17.81 -31.59
CA PHE A 575 -28.46 -18.65 -32.56
C PHE A 575 -29.36 -19.67 -31.87
N MET A 576 -29.14 -20.01 -30.61
CA MET A 576 -29.98 -20.96 -29.89
C MET A 576 -31.31 -20.32 -29.52
N GLU A 577 -31.28 -19.10 -29.00
CA GLU A 577 -32.49 -18.34 -28.72
C GLU A 577 -33.29 -18.07 -30.01
N SER A 578 -32.60 -17.77 -31.09
CA SER A 578 -33.23 -17.57 -32.43
C SER A 578 -33.97 -18.81 -32.97
N ASN A 579 -33.42 -20.01 -32.69
CA ASN A 579 -33.98 -21.28 -33.16
C ASN A 579 -34.85 -21.98 -32.11
N ARG A 580 -35.08 -21.36 -30.96
CA ARG A 580 -35.92 -21.93 -29.90
C ARG A 580 -37.37 -21.96 -30.39
N ASP A 581 -37.93 -23.18 -30.55
CA ASP A 581 -39.35 -23.34 -30.84
C ASP A 581 -40.19 -22.64 -29.78
N GLY A 582 -41.05 -21.73 -30.18
CA GLY A 582 -41.88 -20.89 -29.29
C GLY A 582 -42.91 -21.71 -28.51
N ALA A 583 -42.45 -22.54 -27.58
CA ALA A 583 -43.29 -23.47 -26.82
C ALA A 583 -44.20 -22.82 -25.78
N THR A 584 -44.11 -21.51 -25.59
CA THR A 584 -44.96 -20.77 -24.63
C THR A 584 -45.52 -19.52 -25.31
N PRO A 585 -46.85 -19.39 -25.48
CA PRO A 585 -47.44 -18.15 -26.02
C PRO A 585 -47.02 -16.94 -25.16
N GLY A 586 -46.33 -15.99 -25.76
CA GLY A 586 -45.85 -14.76 -25.11
C GLY A 586 -44.37 -14.73 -24.72
N SER A 587 -43.57 -15.80 -24.98
CA SER A 587 -42.11 -15.72 -24.84
C SER A 587 -41.50 -15.14 -26.12
N GLU A 588 -41.11 -13.86 -26.07
CA GLU A 588 -40.37 -13.24 -27.16
C GLU A 588 -38.94 -13.84 -27.25
N HIS A 589 -38.44 -14.04 -28.47
CA HIS A 589 -37.06 -14.43 -28.73
C HIS A 589 -36.11 -13.33 -28.28
N LYS A 590 -35.03 -13.69 -27.56
CA LYS A 590 -34.00 -12.77 -27.08
C LYS A 590 -32.66 -13.01 -27.79
N ASP A 591 -32.73 -13.02 -29.11
CA ASP A 591 -31.60 -13.39 -29.97
C ASP A 591 -30.39 -12.50 -29.79
N PHE A 592 -30.63 -11.20 -29.56
CA PHE A 592 -29.56 -10.25 -29.33
C PHE A 592 -29.29 -10.08 -27.83
N GLY A 593 -28.04 -10.26 -27.45
CA GLY A 593 -27.57 -9.89 -26.13
C GLY A 593 -27.52 -8.38 -25.95
N ASP A 594 -27.16 -7.96 -24.74
CA ASP A 594 -26.99 -6.54 -24.40
C ASP A 594 -25.95 -5.87 -25.31
N ILE A 595 -26.22 -4.65 -25.72
CA ILE A 595 -25.21 -3.78 -26.35
C ILE A 595 -24.26 -3.29 -25.23
N LEU A 596 -22.97 -3.60 -25.39
CA LEU A 596 -21.90 -3.12 -24.54
C LEU A 596 -21.31 -1.84 -25.14
N LEU A 597 -21.30 -0.76 -24.37
CA LEU A 597 -20.62 0.49 -24.69
C LEU A 597 -19.60 0.83 -23.64
N GLU A 598 -18.33 0.86 -24.02
CA GLU A 598 -17.23 1.36 -23.21
C GLU A 598 -16.63 2.59 -23.86
N ALA A 599 -16.47 3.66 -23.12
CA ALA A 599 -15.83 4.88 -23.60
C ALA A 599 -14.91 5.47 -22.54
N ASP A 600 -13.68 5.80 -22.94
CA ASP A 600 -12.72 6.55 -22.15
C ASP A 600 -12.33 7.79 -22.95
N PHE A 601 -12.48 8.95 -22.35
CA PHE A 601 -12.17 10.23 -22.99
C PHE A 601 -11.34 11.10 -22.04
N ALA A 602 -10.09 11.37 -22.42
CA ALA A 602 -9.15 12.18 -21.66
C ALA A 602 -8.58 13.32 -22.52
N PRO A 603 -9.37 14.40 -22.76
CA PRO A 603 -8.96 15.51 -23.63
C PRO A 603 -7.78 16.30 -23.06
N ALA A 604 -7.64 16.33 -21.73
CA ALA A 604 -6.59 17.02 -21.02
C ALA A 604 -6.08 16.22 -19.82
N GLN A 605 -4.94 16.56 -19.27
CA GLN A 605 -4.40 15.92 -18.07
C GLN A 605 -5.30 16.13 -16.83
N TYR A 606 -6.10 17.17 -16.85
CA TYR A 606 -6.98 17.59 -15.76
C TYR A 606 -8.43 17.13 -15.92
N LEU A 607 -8.77 16.42 -17.01
CA LEU A 607 -10.12 15.94 -17.29
C LEU A 607 -10.10 14.52 -17.84
N SER A 608 -10.80 13.63 -17.15
CA SER A 608 -11.06 12.25 -17.60
C SER A 608 -12.52 11.91 -17.41
N LEU A 609 -13.13 11.34 -18.46
CA LEU A 609 -14.48 10.81 -18.44
C LEU A 609 -14.43 9.34 -18.86
N SER A 610 -15.03 8.45 -18.07
CA SER A 610 -15.22 7.06 -18.46
C SER A 610 -16.69 6.64 -18.37
N ALA A 611 -17.09 5.77 -19.28
CA ALA A 611 -18.43 5.21 -19.35
C ALA A 611 -18.36 3.70 -19.63
N ARG A 612 -19.12 2.90 -18.89
CA ARG A 612 -19.25 1.45 -19.05
C ARG A 612 -20.73 1.09 -18.95
N ASN A 613 -21.36 0.85 -20.08
CA ASN A 613 -22.80 0.70 -20.16
C ASN A 613 -23.20 -0.61 -20.82
N GLN A 614 -24.33 -1.15 -20.41
CA GLN A 614 -24.98 -2.29 -21.01
C GLN A 614 -26.44 -1.94 -21.23
N TYR A 615 -26.92 -2.05 -22.49
CA TYR A 615 -28.28 -1.80 -22.86
C TYR A 615 -28.95 -3.07 -23.32
N ASN A 616 -29.98 -3.50 -22.61
CA ASN A 616 -30.78 -4.66 -22.97
C ASN A 616 -31.77 -4.30 -24.08
N VAL A 617 -31.48 -4.78 -25.27
CA VAL A 617 -32.31 -4.47 -26.46
C VAL A 617 -33.70 -5.11 -26.39
N ASN A 618 -33.83 -6.25 -25.69
CA ASN A 618 -35.08 -6.97 -25.58
C ASN A 618 -36.06 -6.31 -24.60
N ALA A 619 -35.53 -5.79 -23.49
CA ALA A 619 -36.31 -5.06 -22.49
C ALA A 619 -36.36 -3.56 -22.74
N ALA A 620 -35.64 -3.04 -23.74
CA ALA A 620 -35.49 -1.63 -24.07
C ALA A 620 -35.08 -0.77 -22.88
N THR A 621 -34.14 -1.29 -22.04
CA THR A 621 -33.72 -0.63 -20.81
C THR A 621 -32.21 -0.82 -20.54
N TRP A 622 -31.63 0.06 -19.75
CA TRP A 622 -30.26 -0.10 -19.31
C TRP A 622 -30.17 -1.21 -18.24
N SER A 623 -29.38 -2.25 -18.49
CA SER A 623 -29.06 -3.27 -17.48
C SER A 623 -27.93 -2.82 -16.54
N LYS A 624 -26.95 -2.06 -17.07
CA LYS A 624 -25.88 -1.41 -16.30
C LYS A 624 -25.52 -0.06 -16.91
N ALA A 625 -25.20 0.91 -16.03
CA ALA A 625 -24.67 2.22 -16.45
C ALA A 625 -23.71 2.75 -15.38
N ASN A 626 -22.42 2.83 -15.74
CA ASN A 626 -21.38 3.33 -14.86
C ASN A 626 -20.68 4.51 -15.52
N TYR A 627 -20.59 5.61 -14.82
CA TYR A 627 -19.90 6.83 -15.27
C TYR A 627 -18.93 7.31 -14.22
N ASP A 628 -17.74 7.75 -14.64
CA ASP A 628 -16.78 8.44 -13.80
C ASP A 628 -16.32 9.71 -14.50
N LEU A 629 -16.45 10.83 -13.82
CA LEU A 629 -15.88 12.12 -14.20
C LEU A 629 -14.83 12.51 -13.18
N ILE A 630 -13.61 12.72 -13.65
CA ILE A 630 -12.49 13.16 -12.84
C ILE A 630 -12.00 14.50 -13.35
N LEU A 631 -12.03 15.49 -12.47
CA LEU A 631 -11.46 16.80 -12.68
C LEU A 631 -10.36 17.03 -11.66
N SER A 632 -9.22 17.54 -12.08
CA SER A 632 -8.13 17.93 -11.18
C SER A 632 -7.35 19.08 -11.76
N ASP A 633 -6.67 19.86 -10.94
CA ASP A 633 -5.80 20.93 -11.41
C ASP A 633 -4.37 20.80 -10.88
N ALA A 634 -3.47 21.64 -11.36
CA ALA A 634 -2.07 21.66 -10.92
C ALA A 634 -1.90 22.17 -9.47
N ARG A 635 -2.92 22.78 -8.90
CA ARG A 635 -2.95 23.28 -7.51
C ARG A 635 -3.27 22.16 -6.53
N GLY A 636 -3.85 21.02 -7.00
CA GLY A 636 -4.26 19.88 -6.20
C GLY A 636 -5.75 19.87 -5.84
N ASP A 637 -6.55 20.77 -6.46
CA ASP A 637 -8.01 20.66 -6.40
C ASP A 637 -8.47 19.46 -7.22
N ALA A 638 -9.49 18.77 -6.73
CA ALA A 638 -10.05 17.61 -7.41
C ALA A 638 -11.57 17.51 -7.21
N ALA A 639 -12.26 17.10 -8.24
CA ALA A 639 -13.66 16.68 -8.17
C ALA A 639 -13.83 15.35 -8.91
N VAL A 640 -14.35 14.36 -8.20
CA VAL A 640 -14.66 13.05 -8.77
C VAL A 640 -16.15 12.80 -8.58
N LEU A 641 -16.85 12.58 -9.69
CA LEU A 641 -18.26 12.19 -9.67
C LEU A 641 -18.38 10.80 -10.30
N GLY A 642 -18.85 9.85 -9.52
CA GLY A 642 -19.14 8.49 -9.94
C GLY A 642 -20.64 8.20 -9.90
N TYR A 643 -21.17 7.58 -10.92
CA TYR A 643 -22.51 7.00 -10.94
C TYR A 643 -22.43 5.52 -11.24
N ARG A 644 -23.13 4.71 -10.45
CA ARG A 644 -23.18 3.25 -10.59
C ARG A 644 -24.62 2.80 -10.61
N TYR A 645 -25.01 2.15 -11.70
CA TYR A 645 -26.35 1.61 -11.87
C TYR A 645 -26.29 0.15 -12.32
N THR A 646 -27.01 -0.70 -11.63
CA THR A 646 -27.36 -2.06 -12.09
C THR A 646 -28.83 -2.24 -11.83
N GLN A 647 -29.59 -2.55 -12.85
CA GLN A 647 -31.04 -2.65 -12.82
C GLN A 647 -31.54 -3.50 -11.63
N ASN A 648 -32.39 -2.94 -10.81
CA ASN A 648 -33.00 -3.53 -9.60
C ASN A 648 -32.03 -3.89 -8.44
N TYR A 649 -30.72 -3.59 -8.57
CA TYR A 649 -29.73 -3.96 -7.55
C TYR A 649 -29.00 -2.77 -6.95
N ILE A 650 -28.51 -1.87 -7.78
CA ILE A 650 -27.67 -0.74 -7.35
C ILE A 650 -28.03 0.50 -8.14
N GLU A 651 -28.22 1.61 -7.44
CA GLU A 651 -28.17 2.94 -8.00
C GLU A 651 -27.47 3.86 -6.99
N GLU A 652 -26.23 4.22 -7.28
CA GLU A 652 -25.36 4.93 -6.33
C GLU A 652 -24.68 6.13 -6.99
N ILE A 653 -24.65 7.25 -6.28
CA ILE A 653 -23.86 8.43 -6.62
C ILE A 653 -22.73 8.57 -5.60
N ASN A 654 -21.50 8.70 -6.11
CA ASN A 654 -20.29 8.94 -5.33
C ASN A 654 -19.72 10.30 -5.73
N LEU A 655 -19.57 11.20 -4.76
CA LEU A 655 -18.98 12.52 -4.95
C LEU A 655 -17.77 12.66 -4.03
N TYR A 656 -16.62 12.94 -4.61
CA TYR A 656 -15.43 13.36 -3.87
C TYR A 656 -15.01 14.74 -4.36
N LEU A 657 -14.84 15.66 -3.42
CA LEU A 657 -14.36 17.01 -3.66
C LEU A 657 -13.12 17.26 -2.81
N LYS A 658 -12.09 17.85 -3.38
CA LYS A 658 -10.93 18.37 -2.66
C LYS A 658 -10.68 19.81 -3.13
N ALA A 659 -10.52 20.72 -2.19
CA ALA A 659 -10.28 22.12 -2.45
C ALA A 659 -9.06 22.62 -1.65
N MET A 660 -8.04 23.08 -2.35
CA MET A 660 -6.86 23.73 -1.78
C MET A 660 -7.20 25.21 -1.53
N LEU A 661 -7.69 25.55 -0.34
CA LEU A 661 -8.09 26.92 0.00
C LEU A 661 -6.90 27.88 -0.02
N ASN A 662 -5.75 27.41 0.45
CA ASN A 662 -4.45 28.08 0.34
C ASN A 662 -3.33 27.05 0.45
N LYS A 663 -2.06 27.52 0.48
CA LYS A 663 -0.89 26.65 0.58
C LYS A 663 -0.82 25.80 1.86
N SER A 664 -1.62 26.14 2.87
CA SER A 664 -1.59 25.49 4.18
C SER A 664 -2.91 24.85 4.59
N LEU A 665 -3.99 25.01 3.83
CA LEU A 665 -5.32 24.56 4.23
C LEU A 665 -6.03 23.92 3.04
N ASP A 666 -6.35 22.66 3.18
CA ASP A 666 -7.19 21.93 2.24
C ASP A 666 -8.42 21.31 2.94
N LEU A 667 -9.48 21.22 2.18
CA LEU A 667 -10.72 20.57 2.55
C LEU A 667 -10.95 19.40 1.63
N SER A 668 -11.47 18.29 2.16
CA SER A 668 -12.01 17.21 1.34
C SER A 668 -13.38 16.79 1.85
N TYR A 669 -14.26 16.48 0.91
CA TYR A 669 -15.59 15.99 1.17
C TYR A 669 -15.87 14.76 0.33
N ASN A 670 -16.28 13.67 0.98
CA ASN A 670 -16.71 12.44 0.33
C ASN A 670 -18.16 12.18 0.67
N HIS A 671 -19.00 11.91 -0.34
CA HIS A 671 -20.40 11.57 -0.17
C HIS A 671 -20.80 10.41 -1.07
N ARG A 672 -21.32 9.36 -0.45
CA ARG A 672 -21.87 8.19 -1.13
C ARG A 672 -23.34 8.06 -0.80
N ARG A 673 -24.18 8.08 -1.84
CA ARG A 673 -25.63 7.99 -1.70
C ARG A 673 -26.19 6.89 -2.57
N ASN A 674 -26.95 5.99 -1.98
CA ASN A 674 -27.74 5.01 -2.71
C ASN A 674 -29.10 5.60 -3.03
N GLN A 675 -29.40 5.72 -4.33
CA GLN A 675 -30.65 6.31 -4.83
C GLN A 675 -31.82 5.32 -4.78
N LEU A 676 -31.53 4.01 -4.88
CA LEU A 676 -32.53 2.97 -4.85
C LEU A 676 -33.30 2.93 -3.52
N ILE A 677 -32.55 3.03 -2.42
CA ILE A 677 -33.11 3.04 -1.05
C ILE A 677 -33.17 4.45 -0.44
N GLN A 678 -32.79 5.49 -1.18
CA GLN A 678 -32.81 6.90 -0.80
C GLN A 678 -32.00 7.22 0.48
N LYS A 679 -30.85 6.53 0.71
CA LYS A 679 -30.01 6.71 1.91
C LYS A 679 -28.58 7.11 1.57
N ASP A 680 -28.02 7.93 2.45
CA ASP A 680 -26.61 8.27 2.41
C ASP A 680 -25.81 7.13 3.08
N PHE A 681 -24.92 6.50 2.35
CA PHE A 681 -24.08 5.43 2.90
C PHE A 681 -22.91 5.99 3.71
N GLU A 682 -22.33 7.08 3.22
CA GLU A 682 -21.19 7.72 3.86
C GLU A 682 -21.18 9.21 3.55
N LYS A 683 -20.89 10.00 4.56
CA LYS A 683 -20.47 11.40 4.43
C LYS A 683 -19.20 11.57 5.24
N LYS A 684 -18.13 12.05 4.62
CA LYS A 684 -16.89 12.34 5.31
C LYS A 684 -16.42 13.74 4.94
N LEU A 685 -16.17 14.54 5.95
CA LEU A 685 -15.53 15.85 5.81
C LEU A 685 -14.17 15.79 6.49
N SER A 686 -13.11 16.16 5.77
CA SER A 686 -11.79 16.34 6.36
C SER A 686 -11.30 17.75 6.13
N VAL A 687 -10.70 18.32 7.16
CA VAL A 687 -10.03 19.63 7.16
C VAL A 687 -8.57 19.36 7.51
N ASN A 688 -7.68 19.66 6.59
CA ASN A 688 -6.25 19.45 6.77
C ASN A 688 -5.53 20.80 6.76
N TYR A 689 -4.89 21.12 7.88
CA TYR A 689 -4.05 22.31 8.00
C TYR A 689 -2.60 21.90 8.19
N HIS A 690 -1.74 22.28 7.25
CA HIS A 690 -0.33 21.91 7.21
C HIS A 690 0.59 23.10 7.10
N LYS A 691 1.73 22.98 7.74
CA LYS A 691 2.86 23.90 7.73
C LYS A 691 4.11 23.15 7.27
N GLN A 692 5.24 23.85 7.19
CA GLN A 692 6.52 23.27 6.81
C GLN A 692 6.94 22.11 7.74
N CYS A 693 6.65 22.17 9.05
CA CYS A 693 7.14 21.23 10.05
C CYS A 693 6.05 20.42 10.78
N TRP A 694 4.77 20.61 10.45
CA TRP A 694 3.66 19.87 11.06
C TRP A 694 2.38 19.92 10.23
N ASN A 695 1.49 19.03 10.54
CA ASN A 695 0.16 18.98 9.97
C ASN A 695 -0.86 18.55 11.03
N VAL A 696 -2.07 19.10 10.94
CA VAL A 696 -3.22 18.63 11.69
C VAL A 696 -4.37 18.34 10.73
N GLU A 697 -4.93 17.15 10.83
CA GLU A 697 -6.14 16.77 10.11
C GLU A 697 -7.26 16.52 11.11
N PHE A 698 -8.37 17.19 10.93
CA PHE A 698 -9.63 16.87 11.58
C PHE A 698 -10.54 16.17 10.58
N SER A 699 -11.11 15.03 10.95
CA SER A 699 -12.09 14.36 10.11
C SER A 699 -13.35 13.99 10.90
N TYR A 700 -14.48 14.22 10.27
CA TYR A 700 -15.80 13.77 10.68
C TYR A 700 -16.33 12.82 9.62
N ALA A 701 -16.74 11.63 10.02
CA ALA A 701 -17.38 10.66 9.15
C ALA A 701 -18.70 10.19 9.75
N GLU A 702 -19.74 10.13 8.92
CA GLU A 702 -21.03 9.54 9.22
C GLU A 702 -21.26 8.39 8.25
N LYS A 703 -21.37 7.17 8.74
CA LYS A 703 -21.48 5.96 7.94
C LYS A 703 -22.71 5.15 8.36
N LEU A 704 -23.55 4.81 7.38
CA LEU A 704 -24.72 3.98 7.62
C LEU A 704 -24.27 2.54 7.90
N ASN A 705 -24.79 1.96 8.98
CA ASN A 705 -24.60 0.54 9.26
C ASN A 705 -25.37 -0.27 8.22
N THR A 706 -24.61 -0.90 7.32
CA THR A 706 -25.15 -1.72 6.22
C THR A 706 -24.68 -3.16 6.35
N THR A 707 -25.49 -4.08 5.88
CA THR A 707 -25.12 -5.46 5.61
C THR A 707 -25.41 -5.78 4.17
N ILE A 708 -24.52 -6.50 3.51
CA ILE A 708 -24.77 -7.04 2.18
C ILE A 708 -25.13 -8.51 2.33
N ASN A 709 -26.24 -8.92 1.74
CA ASN A 709 -26.64 -10.30 1.61
C ASN A 709 -26.73 -10.67 0.12
N GLN A 710 -26.98 -11.94 -0.18
CA GLN A 710 -27.15 -12.42 -1.57
C GLN A 710 -28.28 -11.74 -2.36
N PHE A 711 -29.15 -10.99 -1.71
CA PHE A 711 -30.27 -10.24 -2.31
C PHE A 711 -30.02 -8.73 -2.39
N GLY A 712 -28.83 -8.25 -2.00
CA GLY A 712 -28.46 -6.84 -2.06
C GLY A 712 -28.12 -6.21 -0.70
N VAL A 713 -28.14 -4.88 -0.63
CA VAL A 713 -27.81 -4.12 0.57
C VAL A 713 -29.00 -4.06 1.51
N SER A 714 -28.84 -4.56 2.74
CA SER A 714 -29.79 -4.37 3.84
C SER A 714 -29.23 -3.32 4.79
N THR A 715 -30.09 -2.45 5.31
CA THR A 715 -29.72 -1.44 6.31
C THR A 715 -30.22 -1.90 7.69
N ASP A 716 -29.36 -1.77 8.69
CA ASP A 716 -29.71 -2.06 10.07
C ASP A 716 -30.39 -0.85 10.71
N GLY A 717 -31.71 -0.74 10.47
CA GLY A 717 -32.59 0.20 11.17
C GLY A 717 -32.16 1.66 11.17
N ASP A 718 -31.61 2.17 10.05
CA ASP A 718 -31.21 3.60 9.90
C ASP A 718 -30.18 4.11 10.92
N LYS A 719 -29.40 3.23 11.51
CA LYS A 719 -28.34 3.62 12.44
C LYS A 719 -27.09 4.07 11.69
N TYR A 720 -26.65 5.27 12.02
CA TYR A 720 -25.38 5.81 11.54
C TYR A 720 -24.34 5.72 12.64
N ASP A 721 -23.12 5.34 12.27
CA ASP A 721 -21.94 5.47 13.13
C ASP A 721 -21.24 6.80 12.80
N ARG A 722 -21.06 7.65 13.79
CA ARG A 722 -20.37 8.94 13.64
C ARG A 722 -19.01 8.83 14.27
N THR A 723 -17.99 9.06 13.46
CA THR A 723 -16.60 8.98 13.90
C THR A 723 -15.96 10.36 13.81
N TYR A 724 -15.34 10.76 14.89
CA TYR A 724 -14.53 11.98 15.00
C TYR A 724 -13.08 11.56 15.18
N MET A 725 -12.18 12.14 14.40
CA MET A 725 -10.77 11.82 14.45
C MET A 725 -9.94 13.08 14.30
N VAL A 726 -8.89 13.20 15.11
CA VAL A 726 -7.90 14.24 15.01
C VAL A 726 -6.54 13.60 14.85
N THR A 727 -5.82 14.00 13.82
CA THR A 727 -4.46 13.55 13.54
C THR A 727 -3.51 14.72 13.65
N LEU A 728 -2.44 14.56 14.41
CA LEU A 728 -1.32 15.49 14.49
C LEU A 728 -0.06 14.81 13.97
N SER A 729 0.54 15.34 12.93
CA SER A 729 1.85 14.91 12.43
C SER A 729 2.88 15.99 12.72
N LEU A 730 3.91 15.62 13.48
CA LEU A 730 5.11 16.43 13.67
C LEU A 730 6.20 15.87 12.77
N TYR A 731 6.56 16.58 11.71
CA TYR A 731 7.52 16.07 10.74
C TYR A 731 8.86 15.81 11.43
N GLY A 732 9.42 14.62 11.20
CA GLY A 732 10.61 14.13 11.88
C GLY A 732 10.38 13.42 13.23
N LEU A 733 9.22 13.60 13.88
CA LEU A 733 8.86 12.88 15.13
C LEU A 733 7.82 11.79 14.92
N GLY A 734 6.95 11.92 13.94
CA GLY A 734 5.89 10.96 13.63
C GLY A 734 4.48 11.57 13.61
N THR A 735 3.47 10.72 13.49
CA THR A 735 2.06 11.10 13.40
C THR A 735 1.32 10.55 14.63
N ILE A 736 0.54 11.39 15.29
CA ILE A 736 -0.30 11.04 16.45
C ILE A 736 -1.77 11.18 16.03
N GLY A 737 -2.60 10.20 16.35
CA GLY A 737 -4.06 10.30 16.17
C GLY A 737 -4.64 9.75 14.87
N LYS A 738 -3.82 9.19 13.99
CA LYS A 738 -4.33 8.58 12.73
C LYS A 738 -3.91 7.15 12.55
#